data_e89f2609484922e0c860d67155d0785e
#
_entry.id   e89f2609484922e0c860d67155d0785e
#
_cell.length_a   1.000
_cell.length_b   1.000
_cell.length_c   1.000
_cell.angle_alpha   90.00
_cell.angle_beta   90.00
_cell.angle_gamma   90.00
#
_symmetry.space_group_name_H-M   'P 1'
#
loop_
_entity.id
_entity.type
_entity.pdbx_description
1 polymer ?
#
loop_
_entity_poly.entity_id
_entity_poly.type
_entity_poly.pdbx_seq_one_letter_code
_entity_poly.pdbx_strand_id
1 'polypeptide(L)'
;MHATGVLTREPANEAPPPEDGIWPPPGAEPVDVTGLYERFAAAGHHYGPAFQGIRAAWRRDGEIFTEVGLPQDQHTGAAGFNLHPALLDAALQGLWLTADGSEPDTEKPGTVRLPFSWTGVTLHASGATGLRVRLDGAAGGPVSFSASDPSGRPVVTVAGLVARPVDPAALRAPRAPAHDSLFRLEWTPVPAAAVGHPPAADRWAALGPEGLLPCTHPDLAALTDALARGSSVPDAVLVPCRTDGDDAGAVRAAVRDALTLLQSWVSDDRFADTRLVFVTTGAVRAVPGDPVTDLGAAAVRGLVRSAQSEYPGRFVLVDAPDQEALLALLPAALGLAEPQLAVRGGRLLAARLARVPAPDSTASDTTPADGTTPGGAAPDTPFHPDGTVLVTGAGGALGGLVARHLAAAHGVRRLLLAGRRGARTPGAPTLLADLEALGAHAEFATCDVADRTAVAELLARVPGEHPLTAVVHAAGALDDGTLAALTSERIDHVLCPKADAALHLHELTKHLPLSAFVLFSSAAGIIGNAGQANYAAANAFLDALAHCRRAEGLPAQSLAWGLWERRGGMTGTLDAAGLRRMTRGGVSALSDAEGLALFDTALRLDDALLVPVRLRPGAASGPVPPLLRGLVRGGPARRTAAGAGPAGAVPLRAQLAVLGTQERLERLVDLVRARAADVLGYTDAGAIDPERAFKELGFDSLTAVDLRNRLNAETGLRLPATLVFDHPSPTAVAAFVAARLAP
;
A
#
# COMPACT_ATOMS: atom_id res chain seq x y z
N MET A 1 -10.50 -11.31 -3.03
CA MET A 1 -11.34 -11.20 -4.26
C MET A 1 -12.76 -11.53 -3.85
N HIS A 2 -13.75 -10.62 -4.03
CA HIS A 2 -15.12 -10.88 -3.57
C HIS A 2 -16.03 -11.38 -4.70
N ALA A 3 -15.68 -11.12 -5.95
CA ALA A 3 -16.34 -11.65 -7.14
C ALA A 3 -15.41 -11.57 -8.34
N THR A 4 -15.59 -12.49 -9.29
CA THR A 4 -14.96 -12.47 -10.62
C THR A 4 -16.05 -12.58 -11.67
N GLY A 5 -15.89 -11.91 -12.80
CA GLY A 5 -16.83 -11.97 -13.91
C GLY A 5 -16.13 -11.76 -15.25
N VAL A 6 -16.73 -12.26 -16.30
CA VAL A 6 -16.33 -12.04 -17.69
C VAL A 6 -17.40 -11.22 -18.38
N LEU A 7 -17.01 -10.08 -18.93
CA LEU A 7 -17.87 -9.25 -19.77
C LEU A 7 -17.55 -9.57 -21.23
N THR A 8 -18.54 -10.01 -21.97
CA THR A 8 -18.43 -10.23 -23.43
C THR A 8 -19.14 -9.11 -24.18
N ARG A 9 -18.60 -8.72 -25.35
CA ARG A 9 -19.27 -7.87 -26.34
C ARG A 9 -19.96 -8.74 -27.37
N GLU A 10 -20.78 -9.65 -26.95
CA GLU A 10 -21.71 -10.28 -27.91
C GLU A 10 -22.80 -9.26 -28.22
N PRO A 11 -23.32 -9.24 -29.49
CA PRO A 11 -24.49 -8.44 -29.78
C PRO A 11 -25.57 -8.86 -28.77
N ALA A 12 -26.13 -7.90 -28.05
CA ALA A 12 -27.23 -8.18 -27.14
C ALA A 12 -28.27 -9.01 -27.90
N ASN A 13 -28.65 -10.17 -27.38
CA ASN A 13 -29.88 -10.84 -27.84
C ASN A 13 -30.95 -9.76 -27.85
N GLU A 14 -31.76 -9.72 -28.91
CA GLU A 14 -32.86 -8.75 -29.02
C GLU A 14 -33.55 -8.66 -27.67
N ALA A 15 -33.72 -7.41 -27.19
CA ALA A 15 -34.41 -7.20 -25.94
C ALA A 15 -35.72 -7.96 -25.98
N PRO A 16 -36.06 -8.74 -24.95
CA PRO A 16 -37.35 -9.41 -24.93
C PRO A 16 -38.45 -8.38 -25.22
N PRO A 17 -39.45 -8.72 -26.01
CA PRO A 17 -40.54 -7.77 -26.32
C PRO A 17 -41.11 -7.21 -25.00
N PRO A 18 -41.57 -5.96 -24.98
CA PRO A 18 -42.24 -5.39 -23.80
C PRO A 18 -43.31 -6.39 -23.34
N GLU A 19 -43.39 -6.61 -22.05
CA GLU A 19 -44.51 -7.38 -21.49
C GLU A 19 -45.81 -6.59 -21.72
N ASP A 20 -46.48 -6.81 -22.88
CA ASP A 20 -47.78 -6.21 -23.22
C ASP A 20 -48.91 -6.77 -22.37
N GLY A 21 -48.58 -7.41 -21.27
CA GLY A 21 -49.51 -8.10 -20.38
C GLY A 21 -50.07 -7.26 -19.24
N ILE A 22 -51.22 -7.72 -18.75
CA ILE A 22 -51.81 -7.23 -17.52
C ILE A 22 -50.87 -7.56 -16.35
N TRP A 23 -50.50 -6.56 -15.55
CA TRP A 23 -49.69 -6.76 -14.35
C TRP A 23 -50.51 -6.57 -13.08
N PRO A 24 -50.46 -7.48 -12.11
CA PRO A 24 -49.79 -8.78 -12.15
C PRO A 24 -50.42 -9.70 -13.22
N PRO A 25 -49.69 -10.77 -13.67
CA PRO A 25 -50.22 -11.70 -14.65
C PRO A 25 -51.54 -12.35 -14.20
N PRO A 26 -52.49 -12.60 -15.11
CA PRO A 26 -53.77 -13.22 -14.77
C PRO A 26 -53.58 -14.55 -14.03
N GLY A 27 -54.30 -14.77 -12.94
CA GLY A 27 -54.18 -15.94 -12.09
C GLY A 27 -53.08 -15.89 -11.03
N ALA A 28 -52.34 -14.81 -10.94
CA ALA A 28 -51.37 -14.63 -9.85
C ALA A 28 -52.07 -14.28 -8.54
N GLU A 29 -51.79 -15.02 -7.49
CA GLU A 29 -52.34 -14.83 -6.14
C GLU A 29 -51.50 -13.80 -5.35
N PRO A 30 -52.10 -12.82 -4.65
CA PRO A 30 -51.34 -11.87 -3.87
C PRO A 30 -50.65 -12.53 -2.67
N VAL A 31 -49.41 -12.08 -2.37
CA VAL A 31 -48.65 -12.43 -1.19
C VAL A 31 -48.70 -11.25 -0.21
N ASP A 32 -49.02 -11.51 1.04
CA ASP A 32 -49.04 -10.46 2.08
C ASP A 32 -47.65 -9.97 2.41
N VAL A 33 -47.36 -8.74 2.07
CA VAL A 33 -46.07 -8.06 2.36
C VAL A 33 -46.11 -7.20 3.62
N THR A 34 -47.25 -7.21 4.37
CA THR A 34 -47.36 -6.47 5.64
C THR A 34 -46.40 -7.07 6.66
N GLY A 35 -45.57 -6.25 7.30
CA GLY A 35 -44.53 -6.73 8.26
C GLY A 35 -43.46 -7.63 7.63
N LEU A 36 -43.28 -7.58 6.30
CA LEU A 36 -42.29 -8.40 5.58
C LEU A 36 -40.87 -8.23 6.11
N TYR A 37 -40.45 -7.00 6.35
CA TYR A 37 -39.10 -6.71 6.79
C TYR A 37 -38.85 -7.08 8.26
N GLU A 38 -39.86 -7.11 9.11
CA GLU A 38 -39.81 -7.67 10.45
C GLU A 38 -39.65 -9.19 10.39
N ARG A 39 -40.32 -9.89 9.48
CA ARG A 39 -40.17 -11.32 9.25
C ARG A 39 -38.77 -11.62 8.70
N PHE A 40 -38.26 -10.82 7.76
CA PHE A 40 -36.88 -10.96 7.26
C PHE A 40 -35.87 -10.75 8.39
N ALA A 41 -36.05 -9.77 9.26
CA ALA A 41 -35.17 -9.51 10.38
C ALA A 41 -35.18 -10.70 11.39
N ALA A 42 -36.36 -11.28 11.67
CA ALA A 42 -36.48 -12.47 12.49
C ALA A 42 -35.77 -13.70 11.89
N ALA A 43 -35.74 -13.80 10.55
CA ALA A 43 -34.99 -14.81 9.79
C ALA A 43 -33.48 -14.48 9.62
N GLY A 44 -32.98 -13.36 10.18
CA GLY A 44 -31.59 -12.96 10.14
C GLY A 44 -31.21 -12.00 9.02
N HIS A 45 -32.17 -11.57 8.18
CA HIS A 45 -31.97 -10.60 7.11
C HIS A 45 -32.36 -9.17 7.55
N HIS A 46 -31.40 -8.36 7.95
CA HIS A 46 -31.63 -6.99 8.41
C HIS A 46 -31.43 -5.98 7.28
N TYR A 47 -32.53 -5.48 6.72
CA TYR A 47 -32.52 -4.48 5.64
C TYR A 47 -32.67 -3.07 6.19
N GLY A 48 -31.71 -2.17 5.87
CA GLY A 48 -31.85 -0.75 6.17
C GLY A 48 -32.92 -0.08 5.29
N PRO A 49 -33.39 1.14 5.65
CA PRO A 49 -34.54 1.80 4.98
C PRO A 49 -34.40 1.94 3.47
N ALA A 50 -33.20 2.18 2.96
CA ALA A 50 -32.91 2.29 1.53
C ALA A 50 -33.13 0.98 0.75
N PHE A 51 -33.09 -0.17 1.43
CA PHE A 51 -33.22 -1.51 0.84
C PHE A 51 -34.61 -2.15 1.07
N GLN A 52 -35.52 -1.46 1.72
CA GLN A 52 -36.88 -1.91 1.95
C GLN A 52 -37.79 -1.50 0.78
N GLY A 53 -37.53 -2.10 -0.40
CA GLY A 53 -38.10 -1.65 -1.67
C GLY A 53 -39.31 -2.44 -2.17
N ILE A 54 -39.67 -3.61 -1.58
CA ILE A 54 -40.83 -4.39 -2.00
C ILE A 54 -42.13 -3.63 -1.63
N ARG A 55 -42.98 -3.38 -2.63
CA ARG A 55 -44.27 -2.72 -2.49
C ARG A 55 -45.46 -3.67 -2.60
N ALA A 56 -45.35 -4.68 -3.47
CA ALA A 56 -46.35 -5.72 -3.67
C ALA A 56 -45.70 -6.97 -4.19
N ALA A 57 -46.31 -8.13 -3.92
CA ALA A 57 -45.83 -9.42 -4.40
C ALA A 57 -47.01 -10.34 -4.75
N TRP A 58 -46.79 -11.23 -5.71
CA TRP A 58 -47.74 -12.26 -6.15
C TRP A 58 -46.99 -13.54 -6.49
N ARG A 59 -47.71 -14.66 -6.52
CA ARG A 59 -47.20 -15.98 -6.93
C ARG A 59 -48.14 -16.65 -7.93
N ARG A 60 -47.55 -17.44 -8.83
CA ARG A 60 -48.27 -18.27 -9.79
C ARG A 60 -47.38 -19.38 -10.27
N ASP A 61 -47.83 -20.62 -10.21
CA ASP A 61 -47.19 -21.79 -10.79
C ASP A 61 -45.66 -21.95 -10.49
N GLY A 62 -45.24 -21.57 -9.26
CA GLY A 62 -43.85 -21.60 -8.84
C GLY A 62 -43.04 -20.34 -9.20
N GLU A 63 -43.64 -19.40 -9.90
CA GLU A 63 -43.07 -18.08 -10.18
C GLU A 63 -43.44 -17.08 -9.09
N ILE A 64 -42.53 -16.14 -8.85
CA ILE A 64 -42.76 -14.99 -7.97
C ILE A 64 -42.71 -13.70 -8.79
N PHE A 65 -43.69 -12.85 -8.56
CA PHE A 65 -43.81 -11.53 -9.16
C PHE A 65 -43.73 -10.48 -8.07
N THR A 66 -42.89 -9.45 -8.24
CA THR A 66 -42.80 -8.36 -7.25
C THR A 66 -42.81 -7.00 -7.94
N GLU A 67 -43.44 -6.00 -7.28
CA GLU A 67 -43.21 -4.59 -7.57
C GLU A 67 -42.24 -4.04 -6.53
N VAL A 68 -41.16 -3.47 -6.99
CA VAL A 68 -40.15 -2.86 -6.14
C VAL A 68 -39.88 -1.42 -6.56
N GLY A 69 -39.46 -0.60 -5.61
CA GLY A 69 -39.16 0.80 -5.89
C GLY A 69 -38.21 1.41 -4.88
N LEU A 70 -37.40 2.34 -5.35
CA LEU A 70 -36.53 3.13 -4.49
C LEU A 70 -37.35 4.08 -3.60
N PRO A 71 -36.89 4.40 -2.40
CA PRO A 71 -37.37 5.54 -1.64
C PRO A 71 -37.21 6.85 -2.42
N GLN A 72 -38.07 7.82 -2.20
CA GLN A 72 -38.15 9.04 -3.01
C GLN A 72 -36.88 9.89 -2.93
N ASP A 73 -36.18 9.87 -1.79
CA ASP A 73 -34.90 10.54 -1.56
C ASP A 73 -33.75 9.94 -2.37
N GLN A 74 -33.88 8.68 -2.84
CA GLN A 74 -32.89 7.99 -3.66
C GLN A 74 -33.07 8.19 -5.19
N HIS A 75 -34.23 8.78 -5.61
CA HIS A 75 -34.55 8.92 -7.03
C HIS A 75 -33.54 9.80 -7.78
N THR A 76 -33.06 10.87 -7.17
CA THR A 76 -32.06 11.78 -7.78
C THR A 76 -30.70 11.08 -8.02
N GLY A 77 -30.35 10.11 -7.19
CA GLY A 77 -29.11 9.31 -7.32
C GLY A 77 -29.22 8.20 -8.36
N ALA A 78 -30.43 7.75 -8.70
CA ALA A 78 -30.64 6.59 -9.58
C ALA A 78 -30.05 6.76 -10.98
N ALA A 79 -30.04 7.97 -11.51
CA ALA A 79 -29.44 8.29 -12.82
C ALA A 79 -27.92 8.10 -12.89
N GLY A 80 -27.23 8.06 -11.73
CA GLY A 80 -25.78 7.78 -11.64
C GLY A 80 -25.42 6.30 -11.78
N PHE A 81 -26.44 5.40 -11.81
CA PHE A 81 -26.24 3.96 -11.91
C PHE A 81 -26.94 3.39 -13.15
N ASN A 82 -26.32 2.39 -13.75
CA ASN A 82 -27.01 1.61 -14.77
C ASN A 82 -28.25 0.92 -14.18
N LEU A 83 -28.09 0.30 -13.01
CA LEU A 83 -29.17 -0.18 -12.14
C LEU A 83 -28.79 0.12 -10.69
N HIS A 84 -29.64 0.83 -9.97
CA HIS A 84 -29.31 1.25 -8.58
C HIS A 84 -29.17 0.03 -7.68
N PRO A 85 -28.09 -0.10 -6.87
CA PRO A 85 -27.83 -1.29 -6.06
C PRO A 85 -28.99 -1.67 -5.12
N ALA A 86 -29.61 -0.69 -4.45
CA ALA A 86 -30.73 -0.97 -3.57
C ALA A 86 -31.98 -1.46 -4.33
N LEU A 87 -32.16 -1.02 -5.58
CA LEU A 87 -33.28 -1.48 -6.42
C LEU A 87 -33.05 -2.92 -6.90
N LEU A 88 -31.81 -3.28 -7.27
CA LEU A 88 -31.45 -4.64 -7.62
C LEU A 88 -31.59 -5.58 -6.40
N ASP A 89 -31.13 -5.16 -5.25
CA ASP A 89 -31.26 -5.93 -4.01
C ASP A 89 -32.72 -6.18 -3.66
N ALA A 90 -33.56 -5.13 -3.70
CA ALA A 90 -35.00 -5.25 -3.47
C ALA A 90 -35.68 -6.22 -4.46
N ALA A 91 -35.24 -6.23 -5.72
CA ALA A 91 -35.71 -7.18 -6.72
C ALA A 91 -35.37 -8.64 -6.37
N LEU A 92 -34.19 -8.88 -5.77
CA LEU A 92 -33.76 -10.20 -5.34
C LEU A 92 -34.44 -10.69 -4.05
N GLN A 93 -34.98 -9.79 -3.25
CA GLN A 93 -35.67 -10.15 -2.01
C GLN A 93 -36.92 -11.01 -2.29
N GLY A 94 -37.47 -10.95 -3.51
CA GLY A 94 -38.50 -11.88 -3.98
C GLY A 94 -38.12 -13.37 -3.88
N LEU A 95 -36.83 -13.70 -3.89
CA LEU A 95 -36.34 -15.06 -3.68
C LEU A 95 -36.69 -15.67 -2.32
N TRP A 96 -36.97 -14.81 -1.33
CA TRP A 96 -37.34 -15.21 0.02
C TRP A 96 -38.85 -15.36 0.21
N LEU A 97 -39.65 -15.04 -0.84
CA LEU A 97 -41.08 -15.25 -0.87
C LEU A 97 -41.37 -16.62 -1.47
N THR A 98 -41.06 -17.69 -0.74
CA THR A 98 -41.17 -19.08 -1.24
C THR A 98 -42.59 -19.43 -1.67
N ALA A 99 -42.74 -20.32 -2.68
CA ALA A 99 -43.98 -20.69 -3.35
C ALA A 99 -45.03 -21.35 -2.42
N ASP A 100 -44.67 -21.88 -1.28
CA ASP A 100 -45.52 -22.72 -0.42
C ASP A 100 -45.83 -22.10 0.95
N GLY A 101 -45.33 -20.91 1.25
CA GLY A 101 -45.54 -20.28 2.58
C GLY A 101 -44.86 -21.06 3.73
N SER A 102 -44.13 -22.12 3.42
CA SER A 102 -43.23 -22.80 4.35
C SER A 102 -42.02 -21.89 4.63
N GLU A 103 -41.60 -21.81 5.87
CA GLU A 103 -40.33 -21.18 6.22
C GLU A 103 -39.24 -21.74 5.33
N PRO A 104 -38.31 -20.92 4.81
CA PRO A 104 -37.22 -21.41 3.96
C PRO A 104 -36.58 -22.60 4.69
N ASP A 105 -36.52 -23.74 3.98
CA ASP A 105 -35.99 -25.00 4.48
C ASP A 105 -34.53 -24.75 4.90
N THR A 106 -34.34 -24.29 6.11
CA THR A 106 -33.06 -24.05 6.73
C THR A 106 -32.63 -25.35 7.36
N GLU A 107 -31.84 -26.13 6.66
CA GLU A 107 -31.18 -27.33 7.21
C GLU A 107 -30.46 -27.03 8.55
N LYS A 108 -30.26 -25.75 8.90
CA LYS A 108 -29.77 -25.27 10.19
C LYS A 108 -30.41 -23.92 10.55
N PRO A 109 -30.98 -23.75 11.75
CA PRO A 109 -31.48 -22.45 12.22
C PRO A 109 -30.37 -21.39 12.14
N GLY A 110 -30.67 -20.25 11.54
CA GLY A 110 -29.75 -19.12 11.45
C GLY A 110 -28.90 -19.04 10.17
N THR A 111 -29.12 -19.88 9.16
CA THR A 111 -28.41 -19.82 7.87
C THR A 111 -29.08 -18.82 6.94
N VAL A 112 -28.31 -17.91 6.34
CA VAL A 112 -28.78 -16.92 5.36
C VAL A 112 -28.32 -17.33 3.96
N ARG A 113 -29.18 -17.31 2.96
CA ARG A 113 -28.79 -17.57 1.56
C ARG A 113 -28.36 -16.26 0.90
N LEU A 114 -27.20 -16.25 0.25
CA LEU A 114 -26.71 -15.09 -0.47
C LEU A 114 -26.48 -15.40 -1.95
N PRO A 115 -26.70 -14.46 -2.88
CA PRO A 115 -26.36 -14.59 -4.27
C PRO A 115 -24.87 -14.95 -4.42
N PHE A 116 -24.60 -16.08 -5.08
CA PHE A 116 -23.24 -16.62 -5.23
C PHE A 116 -22.73 -16.57 -6.67
N SER A 117 -23.56 -16.95 -7.64
CA SER A 117 -23.17 -17.00 -9.05
C SER A 117 -24.26 -16.42 -9.95
N TRP A 118 -23.85 -15.67 -10.94
CA TRP A 118 -24.70 -15.02 -11.94
C TRP A 118 -24.27 -15.44 -13.32
N THR A 119 -25.18 -15.81 -14.19
CA THR A 119 -24.93 -16.17 -15.58
C THR A 119 -25.91 -15.47 -16.52
N GLY A 120 -25.44 -15.06 -17.69
CA GLY A 120 -26.28 -14.43 -18.72
C GLY A 120 -26.96 -13.14 -18.26
N VAL A 121 -26.20 -12.24 -17.58
CA VAL A 121 -26.72 -10.95 -17.15
C VAL A 121 -26.71 -9.98 -18.32
N THR A 122 -27.87 -9.48 -18.72
CA THR A 122 -28.02 -8.48 -19.78
C THR A 122 -28.77 -7.27 -19.24
N LEU A 123 -28.19 -6.08 -19.41
CA LEU A 123 -28.84 -4.82 -19.05
C LEU A 123 -29.39 -4.17 -20.31
N HIS A 124 -30.68 -3.86 -20.31
CA HIS A 124 -31.42 -3.31 -21.47
C HIS A 124 -31.69 -1.79 -21.33
N ALA A 125 -31.83 -1.30 -20.10
CA ALA A 125 -32.08 0.10 -19.82
C ALA A 125 -31.38 0.53 -18.50
N SER A 126 -31.20 1.83 -18.32
CA SER A 126 -30.56 2.41 -17.13
C SER A 126 -31.46 3.48 -16.48
N GLY A 127 -31.16 3.80 -15.18
CA GLY A 127 -31.80 4.89 -14.45
C GLY A 127 -33.23 4.57 -13.94
N ALA A 128 -33.64 3.30 -13.91
CA ALA A 128 -34.93 2.90 -13.36
C ALA A 128 -35.00 3.21 -11.84
N THR A 129 -36.15 3.72 -11.39
CA THR A 129 -36.45 3.97 -9.96
C THR A 129 -37.48 2.99 -9.39
N GLY A 130 -38.09 2.18 -10.23
CA GLY A 130 -39.00 1.10 -9.88
C GLY A 130 -38.94 -0.02 -10.90
N LEU A 131 -39.20 -1.26 -10.49
CA LEU A 131 -39.20 -2.44 -11.33
C LEU A 131 -40.42 -3.33 -11.06
N ARG A 132 -40.86 -3.99 -12.12
CA ARG A 132 -41.70 -5.17 -12.10
C ARG A 132 -40.81 -6.36 -12.35
N VAL A 133 -40.79 -7.29 -11.42
CA VAL A 133 -39.80 -8.37 -11.36
C VAL A 133 -40.51 -9.71 -11.47
N ARG A 134 -40.02 -10.58 -12.33
CA ARG A 134 -40.37 -12.00 -12.42
C ARG A 134 -39.19 -12.87 -12.06
N LEU A 135 -39.39 -13.77 -11.13
CA LEU A 135 -38.43 -14.78 -10.67
C LEU A 135 -39.02 -16.15 -10.99
N ASP A 136 -38.29 -16.96 -11.74
CA ASP A 136 -38.70 -18.29 -12.16
C ASP A 136 -37.58 -19.30 -11.84
N GLY A 137 -37.89 -20.35 -11.09
CA GLY A 137 -36.95 -21.40 -10.74
C GLY A 137 -37.37 -22.22 -9.51
N ALA A 138 -36.98 -23.49 -9.49
CA ALA A 138 -37.26 -24.40 -8.38
C ALA A 138 -36.40 -24.08 -7.14
N ALA A 139 -36.95 -24.34 -5.97
CA ALA A 139 -36.25 -24.22 -4.69
C ALA A 139 -34.95 -25.04 -4.73
N GLY A 140 -33.78 -24.35 -4.53
CA GLY A 140 -32.46 -24.98 -4.51
C GLY A 140 -31.71 -25.05 -5.85
N GLY A 141 -32.34 -24.68 -6.98
CA GLY A 141 -31.72 -24.61 -8.31
C GLY A 141 -31.35 -23.19 -8.74
N PRO A 142 -30.82 -23.02 -9.97
CA PRO A 142 -30.65 -21.71 -10.57
C PRO A 142 -32.01 -21.04 -10.82
N VAL A 143 -32.14 -19.77 -10.45
CA VAL A 143 -33.36 -18.97 -10.67
C VAL A 143 -33.12 -18.02 -11.83
N SER A 144 -34.00 -18.01 -12.83
CA SER A 144 -33.99 -16.95 -13.83
C SER A 144 -34.70 -15.70 -13.28
N PHE A 145 -34.21 -14.54 -13.72
CA PHE A 145 -34.67 -13.26 -13.22
C PHE A 145 -34.86 -12.31 -14.40
N SER A 146 -36.03 -11.72 -14.51
CA SER A 146 -36.31 -10.64 -15.45
C SER A 146 -37.00 -9.48 -14.76
N ALA A 147 -36.60 -8.25 -15.14
CA ALA A 147 -37.21 -7.05 -14.61
C ALA A 147 -37.46 -6.02 -15.70
N SER A 148 -38.65 -5.43 -15.67
CA SER A 148 -39.09 -4.32 -16.51
C SER A 148 -39.39 -3.07 -15.67
N ASP A 149 -39.40 -1.90 -16.29
CA ASP A 149 -39.86 -0.70 -15.64
C ASP A 149 -41.42 -0.71 -15.49
N PRO A 150 -42.03 0.22 -14.74
CA PRO A 150 -43.50 0.25 -14.58
C PRO A 150 -44.27 0.41 -15.89
N SER A 151 -43.63 0.81 -17.01
CA SER A 151 -44.21 0.87 -18.34
C SER A 151 -44.12 -0.46 -19.13
N GLY A 152 -43.48 -1.48 -18.55
CA GLY A 152 -43.24 -2.79 -19.19
C GLY A 152 -41.98 -2.88 -20.03
N ARG A 153 -41.13 -1.85 -20.10
CA ARG A 153 -39.87 -1.88 -20.84
C ARG A 153 -38.81 -2.71 -20.10
N PRO A 154 -38.16 -3.66 -20.77
CA PRO A 154 -37.09 -4.45 -20.15
C PRO A 154 -35.97 -3.57 -19.59
N VAL A 155 -35.52 -3.88 -18.38
CA VAL A 155 -34.40 -3.19 -17.70
C VAL A 155 -33.22 -4.13 -17.53
N VAL A 156 -33.44 -5.33 -17.01
CA VAL A 156 -32.38 -6.33 -16.80
C VAL A 156 -32.93 -7.74 -16.91
N THR A 157 -32.15 -8.65 -17.48
CA THR A 157 -32.40 -10.10 -17.50
C THR A 157 -31.19 -10.85 -16.99
N VAL A 158 -31.43 -11.95 -16.28
CA VAL A 158 -30.42 -12.87 -15.74
C VAL A 158 -30.87 -14.30 -16.05
N ALA A 159 -30.09 -15.02 -16.84
CA ALA A 159 -30.44 -16.37 -17.24
C ALA A 159 -30.34 -17.38 -16.08
N GLY A 160 -29.44 -17.12 -15.13
CA GLY A 160 -29.33 -17.97 -13.95
C GLY A 160 -28.67 -17.27 -12.78
N LEU A 161 -29.31 -17.34 -11.62
CA LEU A 161 -28.82 -16.89 -10.32
C LEU A 161 -28.82 -18.07 -9.38
N VAL A 162 -27.67 -18.35 -8.77
CA VAL A 162 -27.53 -19.36 -7.72
C VAL A 162 -27.28 -18.68 -6.38
N ALA A 163 -28.13 -18.96 -5.38
CA ALA A 163 -27.95 -18.52 -4.00
C ALA A 163 -27.41 -19.69 -3.15
N ARG A 164 -26.43 -19.42 -2.30
CA ARG A 164 -25.85 -20.41 -1.37
C ARG A 164 -26.14 -20.09 0.08
N PRO A 165 -26.35 -21.09 0.94
CA PRO A 165 -26.47 -20.89 2.36
C PRO A 165 -25.11 -20.44 2.93
N VAL A 166 -25.13 -19.43 3.79
CA VAL A 166 -23.97 -18.87 4.49
C VAL A 166 -24.34 -18.70 5.96
N ASP A 167 -23.47 -19.14 6.84
CA ASP A 167 -23.63 -18.87 8.28
C ASP A 167 -23.38 -17.38 8.57
N PRO A 168 -24.36 -16.63 9.10
CA PRO A 168 -24.17 -15.23 9.49
C PRO A 168 -23.10 -15.04 10.55
N ALA A 169 -22.80 -16.06 11.36
CA ALA A 169 -21.71 -16.01 12.32
C ALA A 169 -20.34 -15.99 11.60
N ALA A 170 -20.22 -16.71 10.46
CA ALA A 170 -19.02 -16.64 9.61
C ALA A 170 -18.87 -15.28 8.90
N LEU A 171 -19.98 -14.57 8.65
CA LEU A 171 -19.96 -13.19 8.13
C LEU A 171 -19.75 -12.15 9.22
N ARG A 172 -20.20 -12.45 10.45
CA ARG A 172 -20.07 -11.57 11.64
C ARG A 172 -18.80 -11.88 12.43
N ALA A 173 -18.18 -13.05 12.22
CA ALA A 173 -16.86 -13.25 12.76
C ALA A 173 -16.04 -12.03 12.36
N PRO A 174 -15.51 -11.23 13.29
CA PRO A 174 -14.66 -10.13 12.94
C PRO A 174 -13.56 -10.78 12.11
N ARG A 175 -13.57 -10.55 10.81
CA ARG A 175 -12.39 -10.76 9.97
C ARG A 175 -11.34 -10.03 10.75
N ALA A 176 -10.42 -10.80 11.36
CA ALA A 176 -9.45 -10.22 12.25
C ALA A 176 -8.89 -9.01 11.52
N PRO A 177 -9.03 -7.78 12.05
CA PRO A 177 -8.69 -6.54 11.31
C PRO A 177 -7.23 -6.56 10.83
N ALA A 178 -6.45 -7.49 11.36
CA ALA A 178 -5.09 -7.80 11.01
C ALA A 178 -4.88 -8.11 9.52
N HIS A 179 -5.68 -8.97 8.90
CA HIS A 179 -5.43 -9.39 7.51
C HIS A 179 -5.68 -8.29 6.47
N ASP A 180 -6.56 -7.33 6.74
CA ASP A 180 -6.80 -6.19 5.84
C ASP A 180 -5.66 -5.16 5.85
N SER A 181 -4.81 -5.19 6.88
CA SER A 181 -3.68 -4.28 7.07
C SER A 181 -2.32 -4.99 6.99
N LEU A 182 -2.27 -6.26 6.54
CA LEU A 182 -1.03 -7.00 6.36
C LEU A 182 -0.80 -7.28 4.88
N PHE A 183 0.36 -6.85 4.37
CA PHE A 183 0.72 -6.98 2.98
C PHE A 183 2.09 -7.65 2.83
N ARG A 184 2.34 -8.16 1.63
CA ARG A 184 3.66 -8.59 1.16
C ARG A 184 4.06 -7.81 -0.08
N LEU A 185 5.36 -7.75 -0.35
CA LEU A 185 5.89 -7.20 -1.58
C LEU A 185 5.95 -8.31 -2.63
N GLU A 186 5.21 -8.17 -3.71
CA GLU A 186 5.20 -9.10 -4.85
C GLU A 186 5.77 -8.43 -6.09
N TRP A 187 6.41 -9.22 -6.94
CA TRP A 187 6.93 -8.79 -8.21
C TRP A 187 6.10 -9.41 -9.33
N THR A 188 5.37 -8.57 -10.06
CA THR A 188 4.44 -9.01 -11.09
C THR A 188 4.98 -8.76 -12.48
N PRO A 189 4.83 -9.70 -13.45
CA PRO A 189 5.24 -9.48 -14.83
C PRO A 189 4.58 -8.25 -15.42
N VAL A 190 5.37 -7.43 -16.11
CA VAL A 190 4.87 -6.26 -16.85
C VAL A 190 4.36 -6.73 -18.20
N PRO A 191 3.09 -6.42 -18.58
CA PRO A 191 2.57 -6.78 -19.89
C PRO A 191 3.34 -6.07 -21.02
N ALA A 192 3.65 -6.79 -22.10
CA ALA A 192 4.35 -6.22 -23.25
C ALA A 192 3.62 -5.01 -23.87
N ALA A 193 2.29 -4.98 -23.82
CA ALA A 193 1.48 -3.86 -24.28
C ALA A 193 1.61 -2.58 -23.42
N ALA A 194 2.26 -2.65 -22.25
CA ALA A 194 2.51 -1.48 -21.39
C ALA A 194 3.80 -0.74 -21.78
N VAL A 195 4.63 -1.32 -22.64
CA VAL A 195 5.89 -0.71 -23.08
C VAL A 195 5.59 0.42 -24.05
N GLY A 196 5.95 1.64 -23.69
CA GLY A 196 5.90 2.81 -24.58
C GLY A 196 7.04 2.81 -25.62
N HIS A 197 7.27 3.93 -26.26
CA HIS A 197 8.43 4.11 -27.15
C HIS A 197 9.69 4.23 -26.29
N PRO A 198 10.64 3.27 -26.36
CA PRO A 198 11.90 3.39 -25.65
C PRO A 198 12.75 4.53 -26.24
N PRO A 199 13.55 5.23 -25.41
CA PRO A 199 14.58 6.11 -25.93
C PRO A 199 15.55 5.35 -26.82
N ALA A 200 16.11 6.01 -27.83
CA ALA A 200 17.09 5.41 -28.72
C ALA A 200 18.38 5.02 -27.92
N ALA A 201 18.95 3.86 -28.22
CA ALA A 201 20.06 3.31 -27.44
C ALA A 201 21.35 4.14 -27.54
N ASP A 202 21.52 4.89 -28.63
CA ASP A 202 22.64 5.81 -28.85
C ASP A 202 22.56 7.07 -27.96
N ARG A 203 21.44 7.26 -27.25
CA ARG A 203 21.23 8.34 -26.30
C ARG A 203 21.34 7.91 -24.85
N TRP A 204 21.98 6.79 -24.58
CA TRP A 204 22.26 6.33 -23.22
C TRP A 204 23.73 6.45 -22.90
N ALA A 205 24.02 6.73 -21.63
CA ALA A 205 25.37 6.72 -21.09
C ALA A 205 25.42 5.87 -19.81
N ALA A 206 26.63 5.54 -19.34
CA ALA A 206 26.83 4.89 -18.07
C ALA A 206 27.90 5.64 -17.25
N LEU A 207 27.77 5.58 -15.91
CA LEU A 207 28.82 5.98 -14.97
C LEU A 207 29.41 4.71 -14.34
N GLY A 208 30.75 4.66 -14.25
CA GLY A 208 31.43 3.54 -13.60
C GLY A 208 32.47 2.86 -14.50
N PRO A 209 32.79 1.58 -14.26
CA PRO A 209 33.83 0.87 -15.01
C PRO A 209 33.47 0.73 -16.49
N GLU A 210 34.50 0.73 -17.32
CA GLU A 210 34.36 0.55 -18.77
C GLU A 210 33.62 -0.74 -19.13
N GLY A 211 32.82 -0.70 -20.19
CA GLY A 211 32.21 -1.87 -20.81
C GLY A 211 30.71 -2.09 -20.49
N LEU A 212 30.09 -1.28 -19.64
CA LEU A 212 28.64 -1.41 -19.41
C LEU A 212 27.83 -0.93 -20.64
N LEU A 213 28.23 0.20 -21.23
CA LEU A 213 27.69 0.74 -22.48
C LEU A 213 28.83 1.29 -23.35
N PRO A 214 28.60 1.46 -24.68
CA PRO A 214 29.59 2.10 -25.55
C PRO A 214 30.00 3.51 -25.09
N CYS A 215 29.04 4.28 -24.54
CA CYS A 215 29.26 5.59 -23.93
C CYS A 215 29.32 5.43 -22.40
N THR A 216 30.50 5.18 -21.86
CA THR A 216 30.74 5.06 -20.43
C THR A 216 31.72 6.13 -19.96
N HIS A 217 31.40 6.76 -18.84
CA HIS A 217 32.23 7.73 -18.15
C HIS A 217 32.62 7.19 -16.76
N PRO A 218 33.83 7.44 -16.28
CA PRO A 218 34.25 6.91 -14.97
C PRO A 218 33.38 7.47 -13.83
N ASP A 219 32.93 8.72 -13.94
CA ASP A 219 32.11 9.40 -12.94
C ASP A 219 31.26 10.53 -13.56
N LEU A 220 30.49 11.21 -12.73
CA LEU A 220 29.63 12.32 -13.14
C LEU A 220 30.45 13.52 -13.63
N ALA A 221 31.63 13.79 -13.06
CA ALA A 221 32.50 14.88 -13.48
C ALA A 221 32.97 14.68 -14.91
N ALA A 222 33.41 13.47 -15.27
CA ALA A 222 33.80 13.14 -16.63
C ALA A 222 32.65 13.27 -17.65
N LEU A 223 31.42 12.89 -17.26
CA LEU A 223 30.21 13.11 -18.08
C LEU A 223 29.96 14.60 -18.27
N THR A 224 30.00 15.39 -17.19
CA THR A 224 29.76 16.85 -17.27
C THR A 224 30.82 17.55 -18.13
N ASP A 225 32.07 17.11 -18.06
CA ASP A 225 33.15 17.61 -18.93
C ASP A 225 32.94 17.24 -20.40
N ALA A 226 32.44 16.04 -20.68
CA ALA A 226 32.10 15.63 -22.05
C ALA A 226 30.97 16.51 -22.62
N LEU A 227 29.93 16.78 -21.81
CA LEU A 227 28.85 17.69 -22.20
C LEU A 227 29.36 19.13 -22.45
N ALA A 228 30.29 19.62 -21.63
CA ALA A 228 30.92 20.91 -21.81
C ALA A 228 31.75 21.00 -23.13
N ARG A 229 32.29 19.86 -23.59
CA ARG A 229 32.98 19.74 -24.87
C ARG A 229 32.08 19.54 -26.09
N GLY A 230 30.74 19.55 -25.88
CA GLY A 230 29.76 19.49 -26.96
C GLY A 230 29.14 18.11 -27.21
N SER A 231 29.32 17.14 -26.31
CA SER A 231 28.59 15.88 -26.37
C SER A 231 27.09 16.14 -26.16
N SER A 232 26.23 15.32 -26.76
CA SER A 232 24.77 15.45 -26.55
C SER A 232 24.36 14.97 -25.14
N VAL A 233 23.38 15.61 -24.55
CA VAL A 233 22.80 15.19 -23.27
C VAL A 233 22.09 13.84 -23.45
N PRO A 234 22.42 12.81 -22.67
CA PRO A 234 21.76 11.51 -22.78
C PRO A 234 20.32 11.54 -22.24
N ASP A 235 19.46 10.68 -22.76
CA ASP A 235 18.09 10.51 -22.24
C ASP A 235 18.07 9.68 -20.94
N ALA A 236 19.05 8.80 -20.77
CA ALA A 236 19.23 7.98 -19.58
C ALA A 236 20.72 7.76 -19.26
N VAL A 237 21.03 7.76 -17.97
CA VAL A 237 22.38 7.42 -17.48
C VAL A 237 22.27 6.27 -16.47
N LEU A 238 23.01 5.19 -16.74
CA LEU A 238 23.06 3.99 -15.91
C LEU A 238 24.16 4.13 -14.86
N VAL A 239 23.83 3.72 -13.62
CA VAL A 239 24.78 3.70 -12.50
C VAL A 239 24.76 2.30 -11.89
N PRO A 240 25.79 1.48 -12.12
CA PRO A 240 25.94 0.24 -11.40
C PRO A 240 26.15 0.51 -9.91
N CYS A 241 25.34 -0.13 -9.09
CA CYS A 241 25.47 -0.07 -7.64
C CYS A 241 25.86 -1.44 -7.11
N ARG A 242 27.07 -1.54 -6.62
CA ARG A 242 27.61 -2.70 -5.90
C ARG A 242 28.30 -2.21 -4.65
N THR A 243 28.19 -2.98 -3.59
CA THR A 243 28.85 -2.65 -2.33
C THR A 243 30.20 -3.38 -2.27
N ASP A 244 31.25 -2.66 -2.00
CA ASP A 244 32.59 -3.22 -1.86
C ASP A 244 32.82 -3.66 -0.40
N GLY A 245 32.35 -4.87 -0.07
CA GLY A 245 32.43 -5.46 1.26
C GLY A 245 31.07 -5.66 1.91
N ASP A 246 31.07 -6.49 2.96
CA ASP A 246 29.83 -6.92 3.66
C ASP A 246 29.69 -6.27 5.05
N ASP A 247 30.60 -5.37 5.43
CA ASP A 247 30.59 -4.72 6.73
C ASP A 247 29.73 -3.45 6.76
N ALA A 248 29.42 -3.00 7.97
CA ALA A 248 28.61 -1.81 8.19
C ALA A 248 29.24 -0.53 7.58
N GLY A 249 30.57 -0.46 7.52
CA GLY A 249 31.29 0.67 6.90
C GLY A 249 31.06 0.75 5.40
N ALA A 250 31.16 -0.39 4.71
CA ALA A 250 30.90 -0.53 3.28
C ALA A 250 29.46 -0.14 2.91
N VAL A 251 28.47 -0.59 3.71
CA VAL A 251 27.06 -0.22 3.51
C VAL A 251 26.86 1.29 3.63
N ARG A 252 27.44 1.93 4.68
CA ARG A 252 27.33 3.39 4.83
C ARG A 252 28.04 4.15 3.72
N ALA A 253 29.20 3.68 3.27
CA ALA A 253 29.92 4.27 2.14
C ALA A 253 29.04 4.26 0.87
N ALA A 254 28.48 3.10 0.51
CA ALA A 254 27.60 2.98 -0.65
C ALA A 254 26.40 3.95 -0.60
N VAL A 255 25.76 4.10 0.59
CA VAL A 255 24.64 5.03 0.77
C VAL A 255 25.08 6.50 0.65
N ARG A 256 26.25 6.87 1.19
CA ARG A 256 26.81 8.25 1.09
C ARG A 256 27.20 8.59 -0.34
N ASP A 257 27.83 7.67 -1.05
CA ASP A 257 28.22 7.86 -2.46
C ASP A 257 26.98 8.05 -3.34
N ALA A 258 25.95 7.22 -3.12
CA ALA A 258 24.66 7.37 -3.81
C ALA A 258 23.97 8.71 -3.47
N LEU A 259 24.04 9.17 -2.20
CA LEU A 259 23.52 10.48 -1.81
C LEU A 259 24.25 11.61 -2.54
N THR A 260 25.57 11.57 -2.55
CA THR A 260 26.41 12.58 -3.23
C THR A 260 26.09 12.65 -4.72
N LEU A 261 25.94 11.51 -5.37
CA LEU A 261 25.57 11.44 -6.79
C LEU A 261 24.16 12.03 -7.00
N LEU A 262 23.18 11.64 -6.19
CA LEU A 262 21.80 12.14 -6.30
C LEU A 262 21.74 13.66 -6.11
N GLN A 263 22.45 14.20 -5.12
CA GLN A 263 22.51 15.64 -4.84
C GLN A 263 23.14 16.41 -6.01
N SER A 264 24.27 15.91 -6.53
CA SER A 264 24.93 16.52 -7.69
C SER A 264 24.04 16.46 -8.94
N TRP A 265 23.32 15.34 -9.12
CA TRP A 265 22.41 15.15 -10.25
C TRP A 265 21.20 16.08 -10.24
N VAL A 266 20.59 16.31 -9.09
CA VAL A 266 19.40 17.18 -9.01
C VAL A 266 19.74 18.65 -9.01
N SER A 267 20.98 19.02 -8.69
CA SER A 267 21.45 20.41 -8.71
C SER A 267 21.91 20.89 -10.09
N ASP A 268 22.08 20.00 -11.05
CA ASP A 268 22.52 20.33 -12.41
C ASP A 268 21.32 20.33 -13.38
N ASP A 269 20.92 21.50 -13.84
CA ASP A 269 19.78 21.69 -14.74
C ASP A 269 19.97 21.00 -16.11
N ARG A 270 21.22 20.71 -16.53
CA ARG A 270 21.48 19.97 -17.78
C ARG A 270 20.84 18.58 -17.77
N PHE A 271 20.73 17.96 -16.59
CA PHE A 271 20.12 16.64 -16.41
C PHE A 271 18.62 16.72 -16.11
N ALA A 272 17.96 17.89 -16.21
CA ALA A 272 16.55 18.03 -15.85
C ALA A 272 15.63 17.02 -16.56
N ASP A 273 15.91 16.69 -17.81
CA ASP A 273 15.14 15.75 -18.63
C ASP A 273 15.75 14.34 -18.71
N THR A 274 16.94 14.14 -18.15
CA THR A 274 17.65 12.85 -18.15
C THR A 274 17.22 11.99 -16.97
N ARG A 275 16.97 10.71 -17.20
CA ARG A 275 16.71 9.74 -16.13
C ARG A 275 18.00 9.12 -15.63
N LEU A 276 18.17 9.05 -14.31
CA LEU A 276 19.25 8.32 -13.66
C LEU A 276 18.75 6.93 -13.27
N VAL A 277 19.39 5.87 -13.77
CA VAL A 277 18.99 4.49 -13.62
C VAL A 277 19.99 3.77 -12.71
N PHE A 278 19.59 3.48 -11.49
CA PHE A 278 20.40 2.69 -10.57
C PHE A 278 20.24 1.20 -10.87
N VAL A 279 21.33 0.56 -11.22
CA VAL A 279 21.37 -0.86 -11.57
C VAL A 279 21.98 -1.63 -10.40
N THR A 280 21.22 -2.56 -9.84
CA THR A 280 21.65 -3.43 -8.74
C THR A 280 21.65 -4.89 -9.17
N THR A 281 22.42 -5.72 -8.49
CA THR A 281 22.41 -7.18 -8.63
C THR A 281 22.30 -7.81 -7.25
N GLY A 282 21.30 -8.68 -7.06
CA GLY A 282 21.10 -9.36 -5.78
C GLY A 282 20.64 -8.45 -4.63
N ALA A 283 20.03 -7.30 -4.93
CA ALA A 283 19.52 -6.38 -3.92
C ALA A 283 18.04 -6.61 -3.58
N VAL A 284 17.32 -7.43 -4.33
CA VAL A 284 15.91 -7.77 -4.09
C VAL A 284 15.63 -9.24 -4.36
N ARG A 285 14.70 -9.81 -3.62
CA ARG A 285 14.10 -11.10 -3.90
C ARG A 285 12.86 -10.88 -4.78
N ALA A 286 13.01 -11.06 -6.09
CA ALA A 286 11.92 -10.82 -7.04
C ALA A 286 11.11 -12.09 -7.37
N VAL A 287 11.71 -13.27 -7.25
CA VAL A 287 11.04 -14.57 -7.41
C VAL A 287 11.45 -15.52 -6.26
N PRO A 288 10.67 -16.58 -6.00
CA PRO A 288 11.05 -17.59 -5.02
C PRO A 288 12.43 -18.18 -5.36
N GLY A 289 13.31 -18.25 -4.36
CA GLY A 289 14.68 -18.77 -4.54
C GLY A 289 15.74 -17.73 -4.94
N ASP A 290 15.35 -16.50 -5.29
CA ASP A 290 16.35 -15.43 -5.52
C ASP A 290 17.16 -15.16 -4.24
N PRO A 291 18.49 -15.22 -4.29
CA PRO A 291 19.32 -14.80 -3.16
C PRO A 291 19.36 -13.27 -3.10
N VAL A 292 19.29 -12.74 -1.89
CA VAL A 292 19.69 -11.35 -1.61
C VAL A 292 21.14 -11.40 -1.12
N THR A 293 22.05 -10.80 -1.90
CA THR A 293 23.50 -10.92 -1.67
C THR A 293 24.21 -9.59 -1.48
N ASP A 294 23.55 -8.46 -1.80
CA ASP A 294 24.13 -7.13 -1.64
C ASP A 294 23.21 -6.26 -0.77
N LEU A 295 23.52 -6.23 0.53
CA LEU A 295 22.75 -5.48 1.54
C LEU A 295 22.94 -3.95 1.38
N GLY A 296 24.11 -3.50 0.94
CA GLY A 296 24.36 -2.08 0.71
C GLY A 296 23.62 -1.55 -0.51
N ALA A 297 23.60 -2.32 -1.62
CA ALA A 297 22.77 -1.98 -2.76
C ALA A 297 21.27 -1.96 -2.41
N ALA A 298 20.82 -2.85 -1.52
CA ALA A 298 19.44 -2.81 -1.00
C ALA A 298 19.17 -1.52 -0.20
N ALA A 299 20.11 -1.07 0.64
CA ALA A 299 20.03 0.20 1.35
C ALA A 299 19.97 1.40 0.37
N VAL A 300 20.83 1.41 -0.66
CA VAL A 300 20.81 2.43 -1.72
C VAL A 300 19.44 2.48 -2.41
N ARG A 301 18.82 1.33 -2.67
CA ARG A 301 17.45 1.31 -3.25
C ARG A 301 16.44 2.00 -2.33
N GLY A 302 16.56 1.85 -1.01
CA GLY A 302 15.73 2.59 -0.04
C GLY A 302 15.93 4.11 -0.16
N LEU A 303 17.17 4.57 -0.21
CA LEU A 303 17.51 5.99 -0.44
C LEU A 303 16.87 6.52 -1.72
N VAL A 304 17.03 5.80 -2.83
CA VAL A 304 16.52 6.19 -4.15
C VAL A 304 14.99 6.20 -4.20
N ARG A 305 14.28 5.32 -3.47
CA ARG A 305 12.82 5.36 -3.37
C ARG A 305 12.30 6.68 -2.78
N SER A 306 12.99 7.21 -1.76
CA SER A 306 12.65 8.54 -1.22
C SER A 306 12.98 9.64 -2.23
N ALA A 307 14.11 9.54 -2.93
CA ALA A 307 14.44 10.48 -4.01
C ALA A 307 13.39 10.44 -5.15
N GLN A 308 12.83 9.27 -5.49
CA GLN A 308 11.72 9.13 -6.45
C GLN A 308 10.46 9.87 -6.00
N SER A 309 10.19 9.92 -4.70
CA SER A 309 9.05 10.65 -4.14
C SER A 309 9.29 12.15 -4.14
N GLU A 310 10.53 12.61 -3.93
CA GLU A 310 10.89 14.01 -4.01
C GLU A 310 10.98 14.52 -5.47
N TYR A 311 11.49 13.68 -6.38
CA TYR A 311 11.71 14.02 -7.79
C TYR A 311 11.06 12.98 -8.72
N PRO A 312 9.73 13.00 -8.86
CA PRO A 312 9.00 12.01 -9.65
C PRO A 312 9.50 11.91 -11.10
N GLY A 313 9.74 10.68 -11.56
CA GLY A 313 10.16 10.40 -12.93
C GLY A 313 11.65 10.64 -13.24
N ARG A 314 12.46 11.10 -12.27
CA ARG A 314 13.89 11.36 -12.44
C ARG A 314 14.77 10.13 -12.23
N PHE A 315 14.34 9.20 -11.39
CA PHE A 315 15.12 8.04 -10.95
C PHE A 315 14.39 6.75 -11.26
N VAL A 316 15.14 5.73 -11.68
CA VAL A 316 14.63 4.37 -11.94
C VAL A 316 15.53 3.37 -11.23
N LEU A 317 14.94 2.37 -10.62
CA LEU A 317 15.64 1.25 -9.98
C LEU A 317 15.43 -0.02 -10.82
N VAL A 318 16.52 -0.64 -11.25
CA VAL A 318 16.49 -1.92 -11.97
C VAL A 318 17.40 -2.91 -11.25
N ASP A 319 16.88 -4.08 -10.87
CA ASP A 319 17.69 -5.18 -10.35
C ASP A 319 17.77 -6.27 -11.41
N ALA A 320 18.99 -6.65 -11.80
CA ALA A 320 19.24 -7.64 -12.84
C ALA A 320 20.28 -8.66 -12.37
N PRO A 321 20.16 -9.94 -12.77
CA PRO A 321 21.11 -10.97 -12.37
C PRO A 321 22.52 -10.72 -12.94
N ASP A 322 22.59 -10.15 -14.14
CA ASP A 322 23.80 -9.84 -14.86
C ASP A 322 23.58 -8.73 -15.89
N GLN A 323 24.68 -8.30 -16.53
CA GLN A 323 24.66 -7.25 -17.54
C GLN A 323 23.92 -7.64 -18.82
N GLU A 324 24.05 -8.88 -19.28
CA GLU A 324 23.40 -9.36 -20.51
C GLU A 324 21.86 -9.30 -20.38
N ALA A 325 21.34 -9.85 -19.28
CA ALA A 325 19.91 -9.79 -18.97
C ALA A 325 19.39 -8.35 -18.84
N LEU A 326 20.20 -7.45 -18.22
CA LEU A 326 19.86 -6.03 -18.15
C LEU A 326 19.74 -5.41 -19.54
N LEU A 327 20.78 -5.53 -20.36
CA LEU A 327 20.86 -4.84 -21.66
C LEU A 327 19.79 -5.35 -22.63
N ALA A 328 19.45 -6.63 -22.57
CA ALA A 328 18.38 -7.21 -23.38
C ALA A 328 17.00 -6.56 -23.13
N LEU A 329 16.72 -6.14 -21.90
CA LEU A 329 15.41 -5.59 -21.51
C LEU A 329 15.43 -4.09 -21.16
N LEU A 330 16.61 -3.46 -21.17
CA LEU A 330 16.76 -2.05 -20.85
C LEU A 330 15.88 -1.11 -21.71
N PRO A 331 15.79 -1.31 -23.06
CA PRO A 331 14.90 -0.48 -23.87
C PRO A 331 13.45 -0.55 -23.38
N ALA A 332 12.94 -1.75 -23.11
CA ALA A 332 11.60 -1.94 -22.60
C ALA A 332 11.45 -1.33 -21.19
N ALA A 333 12.43 -1.51 -20.30
CA ALA A 333 12.42 -0.93 -18.96
C ALA A 333 12.33 0.60 -19.00
N LEU A 334 13.09 1.25 -19.89
CA LEU A 334 13.07 2.70 -20.06
C LEU A 334 11.81 3.22 -20.77
N GLY A 335 11.11 2.37 -21.52
CA GLY A 335 9.80 2.68 -22.11
C GLY A 335 8.64 2.64 -21.13
N LEU A 336 8.87 2.15 -19.88
CA LEU A 336 7.85 2.01 -18.86
C LEU A 336 7.81 3.22 -17.92
N ALA A 337 6.62 3.54 -17.42
CA ALA A 337 6.42 4.48 -16.31
C ALA A 337 6.45 3.75 -14.95
N GLU A 338 7.40 2.80 -14.79
CA GLU A 338 7.58 2.04 -13.56
C GLU A 338 8.89 2.46 -12.88
N PRO A 339 8.84 2.95 -11.63
CA PRO A 339 10.02 3.43 -10.94
C PRO A 339 10.92 2.31 -10.40
N GLN A 340 10.38 1.10 -10.27
CA GLN A 340 11.08 -0.05 -9.69
C GLN A 340 10.82 -1.31 -10.51
N LEU A 341 11.89 -1.87 -11.05
CA LEU A 341 11.86 -3.04 -11.92
C LEU A 341 12.86 -4.09 -11.45
N ALA A 342 12.58 -5.34 -11.77
CA ALA A 342 13.53 -6.45 -11.71
C ALA A 342 13.50 -7.23 -13.03
N VAL A 343 14.66 -7.74 -13.43
CA VAL A 343 14.82 -8.62 -14.60
C VAL A 343 15.02 -10.04 -14.08
N ARG A 344 14.11 -10.94 -14.39
CA ARG A 344 14.24 -12.38 -14.03
C ARG A 344 13.68 -13.24 -15.13
N GLY A 345 14.41 -14.29 -15.51
CA GLY A 345 13.97 -15.25 -16.54
C GLY A 345 13.59 -14.59 -17.86
N GLY A 346 14.33 -13.57 -18.32
CA GLY A 346 14.05 -12.84 -19.55
C GLY A 346 12.78 -11.97 -19.51
N ARG A 347 12.26 -11.62 -18.33
CA ARG A 347 11.06 -10.81 -18.15
C ARG A 347 11.30 -9.61 -17.22
N LEU A 348 10.57 -8.53 -17.50
CA LEU A 348 10.47 -7.40 -16.58
C LEU A 348 9.38 -7.66 -15.55
N LEU A 349 9.73 -7.49 -14.29
CA LEU A 349 8.82 -7.56 -13.16
C LEU A 349 8.75 -6.19 -12.50
N ALA A 350 7.57 -5.80 -12.04
CA ALA A 350 7.34 -4.56 -11.30
C ALA A 350 6.87 -4.87 -9.87
N ALA A 351 7.36 -4.08 -8.92
CA ALA A 351 7.01 -4.22 -7.51
C ALA A 351 5.56 -3.83 -7.24
N ARG A 352 4.83 -4.64 -6.46
CA ARG A 352 3.44 -4.40 -6.05
C ARG A 352 3.24 -4.83 -4.61
N LEU A 353 2.41 -4.10 -3.86
CA LEU A 353 1.87 -4.59 -2.61
C LEU A 353 0.68 -5.50 -2.88
N ALA A 354 0.70 -6.68 -2.27
CA ALA A 354 -0.40 -7.64 -2.29
C ALA A 354 -0.85 -7.94 -0.86
N ARG A 355 -2.16 -8.16 -0.66
CA ARG A 355 -2.68 -8.56 0.65
C ARG A 355 -2.22 -9.98 0.97
N VAL A 356 -1.84 -10.22 2.21
CA VAL A 356 -1.60 -11.59 2.68
C VAL A 356 -2.93 -12.34 2.69
N PRO A 357 -3.04 -13.50 2.00
CA PRO A 357 -4.25 -14.31 2.07
C PRO A 357 -4.56 -14.72 3.52
N ALA A 358 -5.84 -14.76 3.89
CA ALA A 358 -6.22 -15.41 5.15
C ALA A 358 -5.80 -16.88 5.06
N PRO A 359 -5.22 -17.45 6.13
CA PRO A 359 -4.98 -18.89 6.15
C PRO A 359 -6.32 -19.60 5.91
N ASP A 360 -6.33 -20.56 4.96
CA ASP A 360 -7.50 -21.38 4.69
C ASP A 360 -7.88 -22.10 5.99
N SER A 361 -9.08 -21.85 6.51
CA SER A 361 -9.62 -22.50 7.71
C SER A 361 -9.91 -23.99 7.50
N THR A 362 -9.52 -24.57 6.37
CA THR A 362 -9.72 -25.98 6.01
C THR A 362 -8.55 -26.90 6.34
N ALA A 363 -7.45 -26.38 6.91
CA ALA A 363 -6.27 -27.21 7.23
C ALA A 363 -6.20 -27.74 8.67
N SER A 364 -7.30 -27.75 9.43
CA SER A 364 -7.32 -28.24 10.82
C SER A 364 -8.52 -29.12 11.17
N ASP A 365 -9.02 -29.94 10.24
CA ASP A 365 -9.98 -31.01 10.55
C ASP A 365 -9.36 -32.41 10.31
N THR A 366 -8.16 -32.63 10.83
CA THR A 366 -7.74 -33.99 11.24
C THR A 366 -7.85 -34.06 12.75
N THR A 367 -9.07 -34.28 13.22
CA THR A 367 -9.32 -34.72 14.60
C THR A 367 -8.68 -36.10 14.76
N PRO A 368 -7.72 -36.30 15.68
CA PRO A 368 -7.35 -37.66 16.08
C PRO A 368 -8.55 -38.27 16.80
N ALA A 369 -8.96 -39.46 16.36
CA ALA A 369 -10.05 -40.22 16.92
C ALA A 369 -9.68 -40.88 18.28
N ASP A 370 -9.07 -40.13 19.18
CA ASP A 370 -8.82 -40.59 20.53
C ASP A 370 -9.16 -39.48 21.53
N GLY A 371 -10.19 -39.73 22.31
CA GLY A 371 -10.86 -38.81 23.23
C GLY A 371 -10.04 -38.41 24.47
N THR A 372 -8.84 -37.88 24.25
CA THR A 372 -8.07 -37.18 25.28
C THR A 372 -8.22 -35.68 25.07
N THR A 373 -8.95 -35.04 25.97
CA THR A 373 -9.02 -33.58 26.08
C THR A 373 -7.60 -33.01 26.28
N PRO A 374 -7.04 -32.22 25.37
CA PRO A 374 -5.77 -31.56 25.63
C PRO A 374 -6.03 -30.43 26.61
N GLY A 375 -5.44 -30.52 27.79
CA GLY A 375 -5.22 -29.32 28.63
C GLY A 375 -4.56 -28.24 27.80
N GLY A 376 -5.04 -26.99 27.92
CA GLY A 376 -4.71 -25.76 27.26
C GLY A 376 -3.49 -25.82 26.31
N ALA A 377 -3.76 -25.88 25.03
CA ALA A 377 -2.69 -25.72 24.03
C ALA A 377 -2.00 -24.38 24.26
N ALA A 378 -0.71 -24.40 24.56
CA ALA A 378 0.12 -23.18 24.57
C ALA A 378 -0.03 -22.46 23.23
N PRO A 379 -0.06 -21.12 23.21
CA PRO A 379 -0.15 -20.36 21.97
C PRO A 379 1.00 -20.79 21.05
N ASP A 380 0.68 -20.97 19.77
CA ASP A 380 1.63 -21.32 18.70
C ASP A 380 2.60 -20.14 18.50
N THR A 381 3.62 -20.05 19.36
CA THR A 381 4.56 -18.93 19.46
C THR A 381 5.99 -19.42 19.20
N PRO A 382 6.80 -18.67 18.45
CA PRO A 382 8.20 -19.03 18.26
C PRO A 382 9.08 -18.75 19.49
N PHE A 383 8.56 -18.12 20.54
CA PHE A 383 9.32 -17.76 21.74
C PHE A 383 9.34 -18.91 22.76
N HIS A 384 10.57 -19.29 23.15
CA HIS A 384 10.74 -20.35 24.12
C HIS A 384 10.59 -19.84 25.58
N PRO A 385 9.75 -20.42 26.43
CA PRO A 385 9.46 -19.89 27.78
C PRO A 385 10.70 -19.86 28.69
N ASP A 386 11.62 -20.84 28.56
CA ASP A 386 12.83 -20.93 29.38
C ASP A 386 14.03 -20.18 28.78
N GLY A 387 13.89 -19.63 27.59
CA GLY A 387 14.94 -18.88 26.91
C GLY A 387 14.90 -17.39 27.23
N THR A 388 16.00 -16.72 26.94
CA THR A 388 16.12 -15.26 27.02
C THR A 388 15.74 -14.63 25.67
N VAL A 389 14.92 -13.59 25.68
CA VAL A 389 14.60 -12.76 24.51
C VAL A 389 15.29 -11.41 24.64
N LEU A 390 16.14 -11.08 23.68
CA LEU A 390 16.79 -9.74 23.58
C LEU A 390 15.83 -8.79 22.87
N VAL A 391 15.53 -7.66 23.50
CA VAL A 391 14.76 -6.56 22.88
C VAL A 391 15.62 -5.30 22.86
N THR A 392 16.07 -4.89 21.68
CA THR A 392 16.78 -3.61 21.51
C THR A 392 15.79 -2.47 21.31
N GLY A 393 16.16 -1.26 21.73
CA GLY A 393 15.27 -0.12 21.65
C GLY A 393 14.08 -0.18 22.63
N ALA A 394 14.17 -1.01 23.67
CA ALA A 394 13.12 -1.22 24.66
C ALA A 394 12.71 0.06 25.44
N GLY A 395 13.58 1.06 25.47
CA GLY A 395 13.24 2.38 26.03
C GLY A 395 12.41 3.26 25.11
N GLY A 396 12.15 2.85 23.88
CA GLY A 396 11.25 3.49 22.94
C GLY A 396 9.79 3.02 23.11
N ALA A 397 8.87 3.76 22.50
CA ALA A 397 7.42 3.49 22.62
C ALA A 397 7.04 2.07 22.15
N LEU A 398 7.55 1.64 21.01
CA LEU A 398 7.23 0.31 20.43
C LEU A 398 8.01 -0.81 21.13
N GLY A 399 9.30 -0.62 21.41
CA GLY A 399 10.10 -1.66 22.08
C GLY A 399 9.55 -2.02 23.47
N GLY A 400 9.13 -1.02 24.27
CA GLY A 400 8.50 -1.26 25.56
C GLY A 400 7.11 -1.88 25.45
N LEU A 401 6.33 -1.53 24.41
CA LEU A 401 5.04 -2.14 24.12
C LEU A 401 5.20 -3.63 23.78
N VAL A 402 6.13 -3.94 22.90
CA VAL A 402 6.41 -5.34 22.48
C VAL A 402 6.98 -6.15 23.64
N ALA A 403 7.86 -5.60 24.48
CA ALA A 403 8.37 -6.32 25.65
C ALA A 403 7.25 -6.77 26.59
N ARG A 404 6.27 -5.90 26.88
CA ARG A 404 5.08 -6.26 27.66
C ARG A 404 4.25 -7.34 26.96
N HIS A 405 4.04 -7.21 25.67
CA HIS A 405 3.26 -8.16 24.88
C HIS A 405 3.90 -9.56 24.86
N LEU A 406 5.22 -9.63 24.71
CA LEU A 406 5.97 -10.88 24.77
C LEU A 406 5.77 -11.60 26.13
N ALA A 407 5.79 -10.86 27.23
CA ALA A 407 5.53 -11.43 28.54
C ALA A 407 4.07 -11.84 28.74
N ALA A 408 3.11 -11.00 28.32
CA ALA A 408 1.69 -11.20 28.57
C ALA A 408 1.04 -12.23 27.65
N ALA A 409 1.33 -12.16 26.33
CA ALA A 409 0.66 -12.98 25.32
C ALA A 409 1.49 -14.21 24.89
N HIS A 410 2.81 -14.10 24.86
CA HIS A 410 3.69 -15.18 24.43
C HIS A 410 4.36 -15.94 25.57
N GLY A 411 4.09 -15.57 26.82
CA GLY A 411 4.60 -16.27 27.98
C GLY A 411 6.12 -16.18 28.19
N VAL A 412 6.79 -15.21 27.57
CA VAL A 412 8.22 -14.97 27.76
C VAL A 412 8.51 -14.62 29.21
N ARG A 413 9.42 -15.34 29.84
CA ARG A 413 9.75 -15.16 31.27
C ARG A 413 11.09 -14.47 31.51
N ARG A 414 11.95 -14.36 30.49
CA ARG A 414 13.25 -13.69 30.60
C ARG A 414 13.48 -12.74 29.44
N LEU A 415 13.70 -11.49 29.79
CA LEU A 415 13.88 -10.40 28.83
C LEU A 415 15.19 -9.66 29.13
N LEU A 416 16.06 -9.57 28.12
CA LEU A 416 17.23 -8.70 28.14
C LEU A 416 16.90 -7.45 27.31
N LEU A 417 16.65 -6.34 27.99
CA LEU A 417 16.30 -5.07 27.35
C LEU A 417 17.58 -4.26 27.14
N ALA A 418 17.79 -3.76 25.91
CA ALA A 418 19.01 -3.03 25.59
C ALA A 418 18.70 -1.59 25.14
N GLY A 419 19.50 -0.65 25.63
CA GLY A 419 19.44 0.75 25.23
C GLY A 419 20.56 1.57 25.81
N ARG A 420 20.93 2.66 25.13
CA ARG A 420 22.09 3.52 25.48
C ARG A 420 22.09 4.05 26.92
N ARG A 421 20.94 4.23 27.55
CA ARG A 421 20.81 4.72 28.92
C ARG A 421 20.52 3.60 29.93
N GLY A 422 20.27 2.37 29.48
CA GLY A 422 19.93 1.24 30.34
C GLY A 422 18.76 1.57 31.28
N ALA A 423 18.87 1.18 32.55
CA ALA A 423 17.89 1.44 33.58
C ALA A 423 17.63 2.96 33.86
N ARG A 424 18.49 3.86 33.39
CA ARG A 424 18.27 5.31 33.46
C ARG A 424 17.36 5.87 32.36
N THR A 425 16.87 5.04 31.48
CA THR A 425 15.90 5.43 30.44
C THR A 425 14.61 5.91 31.12
N PRO A 426 14.02 7.06 30.73
CA PRO A 426 12.72 7.48 31.23
C PRO A 426 11.66 6.39 31.02
N GLY A 427 10.93 6.05 32.08
CA GLY A 427 9.94 4.97 32.06
C GLY A 427 10.50 3.55 32.24
N ALA A 428 11.83 3.36 32.33
CA ALA A 428 12.42 2.03 32.56
C ALA A 428 11.96 1.38 33.88
N PRO A 429 11.88 2.10 35.02
CA PRO A 429 11.36 1.50 36.26
C PRO A 429 9.93 0.99 36.11
N THR A 430 9.06 1.76 35.44
CA THR A 430 7.67 1.36 35.17
C THR A 430 7.62 0.12 34.27
N LEU A 431 8.42 0.08 33.20
CA LEU A 431 8.49 -1.07 32.31
C LEU A 431 8.94 -2.33 33.05
N LEU A 432 9.98 -2.23 33.89
CA LEU A 432 10.48 -3.35 34.68
C LEU A 432 9.42 -3.87 35.69
N ALA A 433 8.74 -2.94 36.39
CA ALA A 433 7.66 -3.30 37.32
C ALA A 433 6.46 -3.95 36.60
N ASP A 434 6.08 -3.47 35.41
CA ASP A 434 5.02 -4.09 34.61
C ASP A 434 5.40 -5.52 34.18
N LEU A 435 6.65 -5.74 33.78
CA LEU A 435 7.15 -7.05 33.37
C LEU A 435 7.21 -8.02 34.55
N GLU A 436 7.64 -7.54 35.71
CA GLU A 436 7.64 -8.32 36.97
C GLU A 436 6.21 -8.71 37.39
N ALA A 437 5.26 -7.79 37.29
CA ALA A 437 3.84 -8.06 37.56
C ALA A 437 3.26 -9.10 36.59
N LEU A 438 3.77 -9.21 35.36
CA LEU A 438 3.44 -10.23 34.37
C LEU A 438 4.20 -11.55 34.61
N GLY A 439 5.02 -11.65 35.67
CA GLY A 439 5.80 -12.81 36.02
C GLY A 439 7.07 -13.02 35.17
N ALA A 440 7.54 -11.95 34.50
CA ALA A 440 8.76 -12.00 33.72
C ALA A 440 9.92 -11.32 34.44
N HIS A 441 11.10 -11.97 34.45
CA HIS A 441 12.36 -11.35 34.89
C HIS A 441 12.96 -10.56 33.74
N ALA A 442 13.17 -9.26 33.94
CA ALA A 442 13.72 -8.38 32.92
C ALA A 442 14.92 -7.60 33.47
N GLU A 443 16.00 -7.56 32.69
CA GLU A 443 17.17 -6.73 32.92
C GLU A 443 17.24 -5.63 31.86
N PHE A 444 17.45 -4.36 32.25
CA PHE A 444 17.65 -3.26 31.31
C PHE A 444 19.14 -2.88 31.25
N ALA A 445 19.84 -3.45 30.29
CA ALA A 445 21.26 -3.27 30.09
C ALA A 445 21.56 -1.94 29.35
N THR A 446 22.65 -1.28 29.78
CA THR A 446 23.24 -0.16 29.04
C THR A 446 24.10 -0.74 27.90
N CYS A 447 23.70 -0.49 26.65
CA CYS A 447 24.41 -0.92 25.46
C CYS A 447 24.13 0.04 24.30
N ASP A 448 25.16 0.48 23.62
CA ASP A 448 25.03 1.05 22.29
C ASP A 448 25.06 -0.09 21.28
N VAL A 449 23.92 -0.41 20.71
CA VAL A 449 23.80 -1.53 19.75
C VAL A 449 24.52 -1.28 18.42
N ALA A 450 24.93 -0.03 18.15
CA ALA A 450 25.78 0.31 17.01
C ALA A 450 27.25 -0.07 17.23
N ASP A 451 27.67 -0.33 18.47
CA ASP A 451 29.00 -0.81 18.81
C ASP A 451 29.01 -2.34 18.90
N ARG A 452 29.73 -2.97 17.97
CA ARG A 452 29.85 -4.45 17.89
C ARG A 452 30.43 -5.07 19.18
N THR A 453 31.38 -4.39 19.80
CA THR A 453 32.00 -4.85 21.04
C THR A 453 31.01 -4.81 22.19
N ALA A 454 30.26 -3.69 22.33
CA ALA A 454 29.23 -3.57 23.33
C ALA A 454 28.11 -4.61 23.16
N VAL A 455 27.75 -4.95 21.92
CA VAL A 455 26.78 -6.02 21.64
C VAL A 455 27.34 -7.39 22.04
N ALA A 456 28.61 -7.67 21.73
CA ALA A 456 29.25 -8.93 22.14
C ALA A 456 29.30 -9.08 23.68
N GLU A 457 29.66 -8.02 24.39
CA GLU A 457 29.65 -8.00 25.86
C GLU A 457 28.22 -8.17 26.43
N LEU A 458 27.21 -7.56 25.78
CA LEU A 458 25.82 -7.73 26.16
C LEU A 458 25.36 -9.19 26.02
N LEU A 459 25.68 -9.83 24.90
CA LEU A 459 25.33 -11.23 24.64
C LEU A 459 26.05 -12.20 25.61
N ALA A 460 27.28 -11.89 26.00
CA ALA A 460 28.04 -12.68 26.97
C ALA A 460 27.43 -12.68 28.39
N ARG A 461 26.52 -11.74 28.68
CA ARG A 461 25.80 -11.69 29.99
C ARG A 461 24.62 -12.66 30.05
N VAL A 462 24.19 -13.23 28.93
CA VAL A 462 23.06 -14.18 28.92
C VAL A 462 23.49 -15.48 29.60
N PRO A 463 22.77 -15.90 30.67
CA PRO A 463 23.13 -17.12 31.41
C PRO A 463 23.00 -18.38 30.53
N GLY A 464 23.96 -19.29 30.63
CA GLY A 464 23.92 -20.55 29.87
C GLY A 464 22.71 -21.44 30.16
N GLU A 465 22.16 -21.37 31.37
CA GLU A 465 20.94 -22.08 31.79
C GLU A 465 19.65 -21.48 31.16
N HIS A 466 19.72 -20.24 30.69
CA HIS A 466 18.64 -19.55 29.98
C HIS A 466 19.17 -18.91 28.70
N PRO A 467 19.53 -19.71 27.70
CA PRO A 467 20.22 -19.22 26.50
C PRO A 467 19.39 -18.21 25.71
N LEU A 468 20.06 -17.39 24.92
CA LEU A 468 19.38 -16.51 23.99
C LEU A 468 18.65 -17.34 22.93
N THR A 469 17.34 -17.19 22.87
CA THR A 469 16.48 -17.93 21.94
C THR A 469 15.80 -17.03 20.91
N ALA A 470 15.71 -15.71 21.18
CA ALA A 470 15.13 -14.78 20.22
C ALA A 470 15.73 -13.38 20.33
N VAL A 471 15.67 -12.66 19.22
CA VAL A 471 16.07 -11.25 19.11
C VAL A 471 14.91 -10.45 18.49
N VAL A 472 14.55 -9.33 19.13
CA VAL A 472 13.64 -8.32 18.59
C VAL A 472 14.40 -7.00 18.51
N HIS A 473 14.74 -6.59 17.29
CA HIS A 473 15.46 -5.35 17.04
C HIS A 473 14.49 -4.22 16.69
N ALA A 474 14.20 -3.37 17.68
CA ALA A 474 13.32 -2.19 17.55
C ALA A 474 14.08 -0.87 17.79
N ALA A 475 15.41 -0.89 17.86
CA ALA A 475 16.21 0.32 17.97
C ALA A 475 16.21 1.10 16.65
N GLY A 476 16.32 2.43 16.75
CA GLY A 476 16.38 3.30 15.60
C GLY A 476 16.40 4.77 16.00
N ALA A 477 16.70 5.64 15.03
CA ALA A 477 16.65 7.09 15.14
C ALA A 477 16.00 7.68 13.89
N LEU A 478 15.49 8.90 13.98
CA LEU A 478 15.04 9.71 12.87
C LEU A 478 15.89 10.97 12.78
N ASP A 479 16.20 11.37 11.57
CA ASP A 479 16.83 12.65 11.24
C ASP A 479 16.37 13.05 9.84
N ASP A 480 15.08 13.41 9.76
CA ASP A 480 14.37 13.65 8.49
C ASP A 480 14.85 14.93 7.82
N GLY A 481 15.04 14.90 6.51
CA GLY A 481 15.42 16.04 5.70
C GLY A 481 15.28 15.71 4.21
N THR A 482 14.98 16.74 3.40
CA THR A 482 14.96 16.57 1.94
C THR A 482 16.31 16.08 1.44
N LEU A 483 16.31 15.42 0.28
CA LEU A 483 17.52 14.88 -0.34
C LEU A 483 18.67 15.92 -0.39
N ALA A 484 18.35 17.16 -0.74
CA ALA A 484 19.32 18.25 -0.81
C ALA A 484 19.89 18.70 0.56
N ALA A 485 19.16 18.43 1.66
CA ALA A 485 19.55 18.83 3.01
C ALA A 485 20.20 17.69 3.81
N LEU A 486 20.25 16.49 3.29
CA LEU A 486 20.91 15.37 3.96
C LEU A 486 22.44 15.53 3.91
N THR A 487 23.09 15.12 4.99
CA THR A 487 24.55 15.05 5.10
C THR A 487 25.00 13.64 5.47
N SER A 488 26.31 13.36 5.34
CA SER A 488 26.89 12.08 5.72
C SER A 488 26.64 11.76 7.21
N GLU A 489 26.69 12.76 8.08
CA GLU A 489 26.46 12.62 9.53
C GLU A 489 24.99 12.22 9.80
N ARG A 490 24.04 12.78 9.04
CA ARG A 490 22.61 12.45 9.17
C ARG A 490 22.32 11.05 8.62
N ILE A 491 23.05 10.61 7.62
CA ILE A 491 23.01 9.20 7.15
C ILE A 491 23.48 8.29 8.30
N ASP A 492 24.64 8.56 8.87
CA ASP A 492 25.21 7.73 9.94
C ASP A 492 24.34 7.72 11.19
N HIS A 493 23.80 8.89 11.59
CA HIS A 493 22.93 9.00 12.75
C HIS A 493 21.73 8.04 12.70
N VAL A 494 21.23 7.75 11.50
CA VAL A 494 20.08 6.87 11.29
C VAL A 494 20.49 5.43 11.01
N LEU A 495 21.53 5.20 10.20
CA LEU A 495 21.98 3.86 9.83
C LEU A 495 22.60 3.11 11.00
N CYS A 496 23.48 3.75 11.79
CA CYS A 496 24.21 3.09 12.86
C CYS A 496 23.32 2.35 13.88
N PRO A 497 22.31 2.99 14.52
CA PRO A 497 21.47 2.31 15.50
C PRO A 497 20.51 1.29 14.89
N LYS A 498 20.36 1.24 13.56
CA LYS A 498 19.38 0.43 12.86
C LYS A 498 20.04 -0.63 11.98
N ALA A 499 20.77 -0.25 10.95
CA ALA A 499 21.40 -1.16 10.00
C ALA A 499 22.66 -1.82 10.58
N ASP A 500 23.60 -1.03 11.12
CA ASP A 500 24.83 -1.59 11.71
C ASP A 500 24.50 -2.48 12.90
N ALA A 501 23.60 -2.04 13.77
CA ALA A 501 23.14 -2.82 14.92
C ALA A 501 22.53 -4.17 14.50
N ALA A 502 21.69 -4.18 13.45
CA ALA A 502 21.10 -5.41 12.95
C ALA A 502 22.14 -6.36 12.36
N LEU A 503 23.14 -5.81 11.65
CA LEU A 503 24.26 -6.59 11.12
C LEU A 503 25.10 -7.20 12.25
N HIS A 504 25.45 -6.42 13.28
CA HIS A 504 26.19 -6.92 14.45
C HIS A 504 25.41 -8.03 15.18
N LEU A 505 24.11 -7.84 15.37
CA LEU A 505 23.25 -8.87 15.95
C LEU A 505 23.21 -10.12 15.08
N HIS A 506 23.11 -9.99 13.75
CA HIS A 506 23.18 -11.11 12.83
C HIS A 506 24.49 -11.90 13.00
N GLU A 507 25.63 -11.22 12.85
CA GLU A 507 26.95 -11.86 12.89
C GLU A 507 27.23 -12.55 14.24
N LEU A 508 26.86 -11.88 15.34
CA LEU A 508 27.14 -12.39 16.69
C LEU A 508 26.16 -13.47 17.14
N THR A 509 25.05 -13.68 16.42
CA THR A 509 24.03 -14.67 16.80
C THR A 509 23.78 -15.76 15.74
N LYS A 510 24.42 -15.69 14.56
CA LYS A 510 24.18 -16.66 13.47
C LYS A 510 24.51 -18.11 13.84
N HIS A 511 25.36 -18.33 14.83
CA HIS A 511 25.73 -19.64 15.32
C HIS A 511 24.85 -20.14 16.49
N LEU A 512 23.93 -19.29 16.99
CA LEU A 512 23.02 -19.64 18.08
C LEU A 512 21.72 -20.24 17.53
N PRO A 513 21.11 -21.21 18.24
CA PRO A 513 19.87 -21.84 17.83
C PRO A 513 18.67 -20.92 18.15
N LEU A 514 18.61 -19.76 17.50
CA LEU A 514 17.49 -18.85 17.68
C LEU A 514 16.22 -19.43 17.06
N SER A 515 15.10 -19.22 17.72
CA SER A 515 13.76 -19.52 17.20
C SER A 515 13.11 -18.32 16.50
N ALA A 516 13.53 -17.11 16.83
CA ALA A 516 13.04 -15.89 16.18
C ALA A 516 14.12 -14.81 16.09
N PHE A 517 14.11 -14.07 14.98
CA PHE A 517 14.92 -12.86 14.76
C PHE A 517 14.04 -11.83 14.06
N VAL A 518 13.44 -10.92 14.83
CA VAL A 518 12.43 -9.98 14.34
C VAL A 518 13.03 -8.58 14.21
N LEU A 519 12.91 -7.98 13.02
CA LEU A 519 13.39 -6.65 12.69
C LEU A 519 12.21 -5.69 12.54
N PHE A 520 12.23 -4.60 13.31
CA PHE A 520 11.25 -3.51 13.20
C PHE A 520 11.69 -2.54 12.10
N SER A 521 11.28 -2.83 10.89
CA SER A 521 11.47 -2.00 9.70
C SER A 521 10.33 -0.96 9.57
N SER A 522 10.27 -0.28 8.44
CA SER A 522 9.23 0.72 8.14
C SER A 522 8.78 0.64 6.68
N ALA A 523 7.50 0.85 6.46
CA ALA A 523 6.92 0.99 5.11
C ALA A 523 7.59 2.11 4.30
N ALA A 524 8.27 3.07 4.95
CA ALA A 524 9.10 4.08 4.30
C ALA A 524 10.22 3.47 3.43
N GLY A 525 10.80 2.33 3.84
CA GLY A 525 11.81 1.60 3.06
C GLY A 525 11.26 1.00 1.76
N ILE A 526 9.95 0.74 1.69
CA ILE A 526 9.29 0.10 0.56
C ILE A 526 8.58 1.12 -0.33
N ILE A 527 7.81 2.04 0.26
CA ILE A 527 7.01 3.05 -0.45
C ILE A 527 7.89 4.21 -0.91
N GLY A 528 8.87 4.60 -0.08
CA GLY A 528 9.67 5.81 -0.24
C GLY A 528 8.91 7.06 0.21
N ASN A 529 9.34 7.67 1.31
CA ASN A 529 8.76 8.91 1.80
C ASN A 529 9.69 10.09 1.48
N ALA A 530 9.15 11.16 0.91
CA ALA A 530 9.91 12.40 0.75
C ALA A 530 10.43 12.89 2.11
N GLY A 531 11.71 13.27 2.18
CA GLY A 531 12.36 13.74 3.39
C GLY A 531 12.87 12.64 4.33
N GLN A 532 12.78 11.37 3.97
CA GLN A 532 13.18 10.22 4.79
C GLN A 532 14.17 9.29 4.09
N ALA A 533 15.03 9.81 3.23
CA ALA A 533 15.89 8.98 2.39
C ALA A 533 16.90 8.15 3.21
N ASN A 534 17.49 8.70 4.28
CA ASN A 534 18.33 7.99 5.22
C ASN A 534 17.56 6.90 5.99
N TYR A 535 16.36 7.22 6.44
CA TYR A 535 15.50 6.27 7.15
C TYR A 535 15.01 5.14 6.24
N ALA A 536 14.64 5.46 5.00
CA ALA A 536 14.27 4.48 3.99
C ALA A 536 15.43 3.53 3.64
N ALA A 537 16.66 4.06 3.56
CA ALA A 537 17.86 3.25 3.35
C ALA A 537 18.08 2.24 4.47
N ALA A 538 18.02 2.69 5.73
CA ALA A 538 18.20 1.84 6.90
C ALA A 538 17.13 0.73 6.98
N ASN A 539 15.86 1.03 6.65
CA ASN A 539 14.80 0.05 6.67
C ASN A 539 14.88 -0.96 5.51
N ALA A 540 15.25 -0.51 4.30
CA ALA A 540 15.47 -1.40 3.17
C ALA A 540 16.64 -2.37 3.42
N PHE A 541 17.66 -1.96 4.18
CA PHE A 541 18.71 -2.84 4.67
C PHE A 541 18.14 -3.94 5.57
N LEU A 542 17.29 -3.61 6.56
CA LEU A 542 16.68 -4.61 7.44
C LEU A 542 15.85 -5.63 6.67
N ASP A 543 15.09 -5.16 5.67
CA ASP A 543 14.27 -6.01 4.82
C ASP A 543 15.13 -7.01 4.03
N ALA A 544 16.24 -6.53 3.49
CA ALA A 544 17.21 -7.35 2.77
C ALA A 544 17.91 -8.35 3.70
N LEU A 545 18.33 -7.93 4.89
CA LEU A 545 18.98 -8.80 5.89
C LEU A 545 18.06 -9.95 6.32
N ALA A 546 16.76 -9.71 6.45
CA ALA A 546 15.82 -10.79 6.75
C ALA A 546 15.79 -11.85 5.64
N HIS A 547 15.82 -11.45 4.38
CA HIS A 547 15.92 -12.36 3.24
C HIS A 547 17.25 -13.12 3.20
N CYS A 548 18.36 -12.43 3.47
CA CYS A 548 19.70 -13.03 3.53
C CYS A 548 19.76 -14.13 4.60
N ARG A 549 19.35 -13.83 5.85
CA ARG A 549 19.31 -14.81 6.94
C ARG A 549 18.47 -16.03 6.60
N ARG A 550 17.28 -15.82 6.00
CA ARG A 550 16.41 -16.95 5.59
C ARG A 550 17.05 -17.81 4.49
N ALA A 551 17.79 -17.21 3.57
CA ALA A 551 18.53 -17.96 2.56
C ALA A 551 19.64 -18.82 3.19
N GLU A 552 20.20 -18.41 4.33
CA GLU A 552 21.16 -19.18 5.14
C GLU A 552 20.50 -20.23 6.05
N GLY A 553 19.17 -20.39 5.99
CA GLY A 553 18.42 -21.31 6.87
C GLY A 553 18.23 -20.79 8.30
N LEU A 554 18.51 -19.50 8.55
CA LEU A 554 18.36 -18.89 9.86
C LEU A 554 16.99 -18.20 10.00
N PRO A 555 16.37 -18.21 11.19
CA PRO A 555 15.10 -17.50 11.41
C PRO A 555 15.30 -15.99 11.21
N ALA A 556 14.41 -15.37 10.47
CA ALA A 556 14.34 -13.91 10.36
C ALA A 556 12.99 -13.46 9.80
N GLN A 557 12.52 -12.33 10.32
CA GLN A 557 11.34 -11.65 9.79
C GLN A 557 11.50 -10.14 9.95
N SER A 558 11.39 -9.40 8.86
CA SER A 558 11.32 -7.95 8.86
C SER A 558 9.86 -7.51 8.76
N LEU A 559 9.45 -6.64 9.68
CA LEU A 559 8.12 -6.06 9.74
C LEU A 559 8.21 -4.58 9.36
N ALA A 560 7.86 -4.27 8.11
CA ALA A 560 7.89 -2.92 7.56
C ALA A 560 6.64 -2.14 7.98
N TRP A 561 6.66 -1.64 9.19
CA TRP A 561 5.53 -0.99 9.86
C TRP A 561 5.07 0.29 9.17
N GLY A 562 3.74 0.47 9.09
CA GLY A 562 3.11 1.76 8.89
C GLY A 562 3.14 2.64 10.13
N LEU A 563 2.35 3.71 10.12
CA LEU A 563 2.24 4.64 11.25
C LEU A 563 1.49 3.98 12.42
N TRP A 564 1.98 4.18 13.66
CA TRP A 564 1.28 3.82 14.89
C TRP A 564 0.63 5.05 15.52
N GLU A 565 -0.54 4.91 16.15
CA GLU A 565 -1.23 6.00 16.85
C GLU A 565 -0.47 6.48 18.10
N ARG A 566 0.33 5.59 18.69
CA ARG A 566 1.10 5.88 19.89
C ARG A 566 2.08 7.02 19.63
N ARG A 567 1.80 8.16 20.26
CA ARG A 567 2.70 9.31 20.24
C ARG A 567 3.80 9.11 21.28
N GLY A 568 5.04 9.03 20.84
CA GLY A 568 6.21 8.91 21.71
C GLY A 568 7.42 8.43 20.93
N GLY A 569 8.63 8.70 21.42
CA GLY A 569 9.86 8.37 20.70
C GLY A 569 9.93 9.03 19.33
N MET A 570 10.11 8.24 18.28
CA MET A 570 10.29 8.71 16.89
C MET A 570 9.05 9.42 16.30
N THR A 571 7.83 9.05 16.71
CA THR A 571 6.60 9.65 16.16
C THR A 571 6.16 10.91 16.92
N GLY A 572 6.81 11.25 18.06
CA GLY A 572 6.49 12.42 18.87
C GLY A 572 6.81 13.75 18.19
N THR A 573 7.67 13.75 17.17
CA THR A 573 8.06 14.91 16.37
C THR A 573 7.16 15.16 15.17
N LEU A 574 6.28 14.21 14.80
CA LEU A 574 5.31 14.41 13.72
C LEU A 574 4.26 15.43 14.16
N ASP A 575 4.24 16.56 13.50
CA ASP A 575 3.22 17.58 13.69
C ASP A 575 1.87 17.18 13.06
N ALA A 576 0.83 17.95 13.35
CA ALA A 576 -0.50 17.72 12.80
C ALA A 576 -0.54 17.82 11.26
N ALA A 577 0.40 18.53 10.64
CA ALA A 577 0.50 18.66 9.19
C ALA A 577 1.11 17.39 8.56
N GLY A 578 2.13 16.81 9.17
CA GLY A 578 2.72 15.52 8.77
C GLY A 578 1.70 14.37 8.82
N LEU A 579 0.94 14.28 9.92
CA LEU A 579 -0.15 13.30 10.07
C LEU A 579 -1.23 13.46 8.99
N ARG A 580 -1.69 14.69 8.72
CA ARG A 580 -2.66 14.97 7.65
C ARG A 580 -2.12 14.61 6.27
N ARG A 581 -0.82 14.80 6.02
CA ARG A 581 -0.14 14.43 4.77
C ARG A 581 -0.17 12.91 4.56
N MET A 582 0.18 12.13 5.58
CA MET A 582 0.14 10.66 5.53
C MET A 582 -1.29 10.13 5.31
N THR A 583 -2.27 10.68 6.01
CA THR A 583 -3.69 10.30 5.86
C THR A 583 -4.22 10.59 4.46
N ARG A 584 -3.82 11.72 3.84
CA ARG A 584 -4.16 12.04 2.43
C ARG A 584 -3.46 11.13 1.44
N GLY A 585 -2.27 10.63 1.76
CA GLY A 585 -1.58 9.58 1.00
C GLY A 585 -2.24 8.19 1.12
N GLY A 586 -3.35 8.09 1.86
CA GLY A 586 -4.08 6.84 2.06
C GLY A 586 -3.52 5.96 3.17
N VAL A 587 -2.57 6.45 3.98
CA VAL A 587 -2.02 5.73 5.14
C VAL A 587 -2.72 6.20 6.41
N SER A 588 -3.30 5.28 7.17
CA SER A 588 -3.91 5.53 8.48
C SER A 588 -3.05 4.93 9.58
N ALA A 589 -3.12 5.51 10.78
CA ALA A 589 -2.41 4.98 11.93
C ALA A 589 -3.03 3.67 12.43
N LEU A 590 -2.17 2.78 12.95
CA LEU A 590 -2.52 1.53 13.62
C LEU A 590 -2.64 1.81 15.12
N SER A 591 -3.71 1.35 15.76
CA SER A 591 -3.78 1.33 17.22
C SER A 591 -2.80 0.30 17.79
N ASP A 592 -2.46 0.43 19.09
CA ASP A 592 -1.59 -0.52 19.77
C ASP A 592 -2.12 -1.96 19.67
N ALA A 593 -3.43 -2.15 19.85
CA ALA A 593 -4.07 -3.46 19.76
C ALA A 593 -3.98 -4.06 18.35
N GLU A 594 -4.22 -3.24 17.32
CA GLU A 594 -4.10 -3.70 15.92
C GLU A 594 -2.66 -4.02 15.55
N GLY A 595 -1.71 -3.18 15.96
CA GLY A 595 -0.30 -3.43 15.69
C GLY A 595 0.20 -4.71 16.34
N LEU A 596 -0.16 -4.98 17.60
CA LEU A 596 0.19 -6.22 18.29
C LEU A 596 -0.49 -7.44 17.67
N ALA A 597 -1.76 -7.34 17.26
CA ALA A 597 -2.45 -8.43 16.54
C ALA A 597 -1.79 -8.72 15.18
N LEU A 598 -1.29 -7.68 14.48
CA LEU A 598 -0.51 -7.84 13.25
C LEU A 598 0.85 -8.48 13.50
N PHE A 599 1.51 -8.14 14.62
CA PHE A 599 2.73 -8.78 15.07
C PHE A 599 2.53 -10.28 15.29
N ASP A 600 1.51 -10.66 16.06
CA ASP A 600 1.18 -12.07 16.31
C ASP A 600 0.83 -12.84 15.04
N THR A 601 0.10 -12.19 14.13
CA THR A 601 -0.24 -12.76 12.82
C THR A 601 1.00 -12.97 11.97
N ALA A 602 1.89 -11.99 11.92
CA ALA A 602 3.12 -12.05 11.15
C ALA A 602 4.04 -13.17 11.61
N LEU A 603 4.18 -13.38 12.91
CA LEU A 603 5.01 -14.44 13.49
C LEU A 603 4.58 -15.87 13.08
N ARG A 604 3.33 -16.06 12.67
CA ARG A 604 2.79 -17.35 12.19
C ARG A 604 3.02 -17.57 10.69
N LEU A 605 3.52 -16.58 9.98
CA LEU A 605 3.72 -16.62 8.54
C LEU A 605 5.19 -16.86 8.21
N ASP A 606 5.42 -17.59 7.13
CA ASP A 606 6.77 -17.94 6.68
C ASP A 606 7.36 -16.90 5.68
N ASP A 607 6.97 -15.64 5.80
CA ASP A 607 7.48 -14.56 4.98
C ASP A 607 8.65 -13.85 5.66
N ALA A 608 9.77 -13.65 4.95
CA ALA A 608 10.91 -12.89 5.46
C ALA A 608 10.60 -11.40 5.62
N LEU A 609 9.69 -10.87 4.78
CA LEU A 609 9.28 -9.47 4.77
C LEU A 609 7.76 -9.36 4.72
N LEU A 610 7.19 -8.69 5.71
CA LEU A 610 5.78 -8.34 5.76
C LEU A 610 5.61 -6.84 5.98
N VAL A 611 4.51 -6.28 5.49
CA VAL A 611 4.22 -4.85 5.55
C VAL A 611 2.91 -4.64 6.31
N PRO A 612 2.98 -4.52 7.65
CA PRO A 612 1.81 -4.22 8.47
C PRO A 612 1.51 -2.71 8.39
N VAL A 613 0.54 -2.34 7.56
CA VAL A 613 0.16 -0.94 7.31
C VAL A 613 -1.34 -0.82 7.05
N ARG A 614 -1.97 0.19 7.61
CA ARG A 614 -3.38 0.48 7.33
C ARG A 614 -3.48 1.38 6.10
N LEU A 615 -3.86 0.79 4.95
CA LEU A 615 -4.05 1.50 3.70
C LEU A 615 -5.53 1.73 3.39
N ARG A 616 -5.87 2.95 2.96
CA ARG A 616 -7.18 3.32 2.42
C ARG A 616 -7.01 3.80 0.97
N PRO A 617 -6.88 2.89 0.01
CA PRO A 617 -6.55 3.25 -1.38
C PRO A 617 -7.55 4.19 -2.06
N GLY A 618 -8.83 4.19 -1.61
CA GLY A 618 -9.88 5.06 -2.13
C GLY A 618 -9.87 6.50 -1.59
N ALA A 619 -9.05 6.78 -0.56
CA ALA A 619 -8.96 8.12 0.05
C ALA A 619 -7.84 8.97 -0.58
N ALA A 620 -6.97 8.41 -1.42
CA ALA A 620 -5.89 9.13 -2.06
C ALA A 620 -6.44 10.01 -3.19
N SER A 621 -6.25 11.32 -3.07
CA SER A 621 -6.56 12.29 -4.12
C SER A 621 -5.38 12.33 -5.10
N GLY A 622 -5.48 11.66 -6.25
CA GLY A 622 -4.43 11.66 -7.27
C GLY A 622 -4.21 10.32 -7.97
N PRO A 623 -3.23 10.23 -8.87
CA PRO A 623 -2.89 8.99 -9.55
C PRO A 623 -2.38 7.96 -8.53
N VAL A 624 -2.89 6.72 -8.65
CA VAL A 624 -2.50 5.62 -7.77
C VAL A 624 -1.00 5.32 -7.92
N PRO A 625 -0.22 5.36 -6.84
CA PRO A 625 1.20 4.99 -6.90
C PRO A 625 1.39 3.60 -7.52
N PRO A 626 2.42 3.39 -8.36
CA PRO A 626 2.67 2.11 -9.03
C PRO A 626 2.64 0.91 -8.09
N LEU A 627 3.26 1.03 -6.92
CA LEU A 627 3.32 0.00 -5.89
C LEU A 627 1.92 -0.45 -5.40
N LEU A 628 0.94 0.46 -5.38
CA LEU A 628 -0.43 0.21 -4.87
C LEU A 628 -1.42 -0.20 -5.96
N ARG A 629 -1.01 -0.24 -7.23
CA ARG A 629 -1.91 -0.57 -8.35
C ARG A 629 -2.57 -1.94 -8.22
N GLY A 630 -1.91 -2.89 -7.58
CA GLY A 630 -2.49 -4.22 -7.30
C GLY A 630 -3.62 -4.21 -6.26
N LEU A 631 -3.72 -3.17 -5.43
CA LEU A 631 -4.72 -3.04 -4.36
C LEU A 631 -5.96 -2.26 -4.78
N VAL A 632 -5.84 -1.41 -5.79
CA VAL A 632 -6.97 -0.65 -6.34
C VAL A 632 -7.62 -1.49 -7.41
N ARG A 633 -8.89 -1.86 -7.23
CA ARG A 633 -9.66 -2.55 -8.26
C ARG A 633 -9.79 -1.61 -9.45
N GLY A 634 -8.97 -1.85 -10.49
CA GLY A 634 -9.04 -1.10 -11.72
C GLY A 634 -10.32 -1.45 -12.46
N GLY A 635 -11.15 -0.45 -12.71
CA GLY A 635 -11.84 -0.40 -13.99
C GLY A 635 -10.77 -0.48 -15.10
N PRO A 636 -11.11 -0.90 -16.33
CA PRO A 636 -10.16 -1.13 -17.40
C PRO A 636 -9.24 0.08 -17.53
N ALA A 637 -7.93 -0.17 -17.49
CA ALA A 637 -6.92 0.88 -17.60
C ALA A 637 -7.20 1.66 -18.88
N ARG A 638 -7.85 2.81 -18.73
CA ARG A 638 -7.91 3.80 -19.79
C ARG A 638 -6.47 4.17 -20.03
N ARG A 639 -5.94 3.87 -21.23
CA ARG A 639 -4.64 4.33 -21.67
C ARG A 639 -4.61 5.84 -21.48
N THR A 640 -4.05 6.31 -20.40
CA THR A 640 -3.54 7.66 -20.35
C THR A 640 -2.20 7.60 -21.04
N ALA A 641 -2.18 7.96 -22.31
CA ALA A 641 -0.97 8.49 -22.92
C ALA A 641 -0.47 9.55 -21.95
N ALA A 642 0.83 9.56 -21.66
CA ALA A 642 1.46 10.57 -20.83
C ALA A 642 0.96 11.95 -21.32
N GLY A 643 0.18 12.65 -20.50
CA GLY A 643 -0.31 13.99 -20.80
C GLY A 643 -1.83 14.21 -20.86
N ALA A 644 -2.70 13.19 -20.66
CA ALA A 644 -4.15 13.43 -20.63
C ALA A 644 -4.68 13.44 -19.20
N GLY A 645 -5.05 14.61 -18.69
CA GLY A 645 -5.93 14.80 -17.54
C GLY A 645 -7.30 14.13 -17.74
N PRO A 646 -8.25 14.24 -16.78
CA PRO A 646 -9.54 13.57 -16.84
C PRO A 646 -10.23 13.83 -18.18
N ALA A 647 -10.80 12.78 -18.78
CA ALA A 647 -11.37 12.81 -20.12
C ALA A 647 -12.42 13.92 -20.23
N GLY A 648 -12.09 14.97 -20.97
CA GLY A 648 -12.91 16.15 -21.19
C GLY A 648 -12.31 17.45 -20.69
N ALA A 649 -11.25 17.43 -19.85
CA ALA A 649 -10.57 18.66 -19.45
C ALA A 649 -9.57 19.08 -20.54
N VAL A 650 -9.74 20.27 -21.05
CA VAL A 650 -8.75 20.93 -21.93
C VAL A 650 -7.44 21.07 -21.14
N PRO A 651 -6.27 20.67 -21.68
CA PRO A 651 -5.00 20.84 -21.01
C PRO A 651 -4.81 22.29 -20.51
N LEU A 652 -4.24 22.48 -19.31
CA LEU A 652 -4.06 23.81 -18.72
C LEU A 652 -3.38 24.78 -19.70
N ARG A 653 -2.38 24.33 -20.44
CA ARG A 653 -1.72 25.12 -21.49
C ARG A 653 -2.70 25.64 -22.55
N ALA A 654 -3.64 24.82 -22.99
CA ALA A 654 -4.65 25.20 -23.96
C ALA A 654 -5.71 26.14 -23.35
N GLN A 655 -6.05 25.94 -22.07
CA GLN A 655 -6.93 26.88 -21.35
C GLN A 655 -6.28 28.26 -21.21
N LEU A 656 -4.99 28.28 -20.86
CA LEU A 656 -4.24 29.55 -20.70
C LEU A 656 -3.95 30.24 -22.01
N ALA A 657 -3.84 29.51 -23.12
CA ALA A 657 -3.51 30.07 -24.43
C ALA A 657 -4.59 31.04 -24.97
N VAL A 658 -5.85 30.86 -24.56
CA VAL A 658 -6.98 31.69 -25.00
C VAL A 658 -7.23 32.90 -24.10
N LEU A 659 -6.51 33.00 -22.96
CA LEU A 659 -6.67 34.09 -21.99
C LEU A 659 -5.69 35.25 -22.27
N GLY A 660 -6.10 36.46 -21.93
CA GLY A 660 -5.22 37.63 -21.89
C GLY A 660 -4.13 37.48 -20.82
N THR A 661 -3.07 38.27 -20.92
CA THR A 661 -1.91 38.18 -20.01
C THR A 661 -2.31 38.30 -18.52
N GLN A 662 -3.20 39.23 -18.21
CA GLN A 662 -3.67 39.47 -16.85
C GLN A 662 -4.54 38.34 -16.36
N GLU A 663 -5.51 37.90 -17.14
CA GLU A 663 -6.39 36.78 -16.78
C GLU A 663 -5.62 35.45 -16.60
N ARG A 664 -4.59 35.25 -17.42
CA ARG A 664 -3.65 34.12 -17.31
C ARG A 664 -2.93 34.11 -15.95
N LEU A 665 -2.43 35.29 -15.54
CA LEU A 665 -1.74 35.43 -14.26
C LEU A 665 -2.69 35.18 -13.10
N GLU A 666 -3.88 35.79 -13.12
CA GLU A 666 -4.91 35.56 -12.09
C GLU A 666 -5.28 34.09 -11.96
N ARG A 667 -5.49 33.38 -13.08
CA ARG A 667 -5.78 31.95 -13.11
C ARG A 667 -4.65 31.12 -12.52
N LEU A 668 -3.39 31.49 -12.76
CA LEU A 668 -2.22 30.82 -12.20
C LEU A 668 -2.06 31.13 -10.70
N VAL A 669 -2.35 32.34 -10.24
CA VAL A 669 -2.39 32.68 -8.81
C VAL A 669 -3.43 31.83 -8.09
N ASP A 670 -4.63 31.68 -8.63
CA ASP A 670 -5.66 30.84 -8.06
C ASP A 670 -5.25 29.36 -8.00
N LEU A 671 -4.57 28.87 -9.05
CA LEU A 671 -4.02 27.51 -9.08
C LEU A 671 -2.99 27.31 -7.96
N VAL A 672 -2.02 28.23 -7.83
CA VAL A 672 -0.98 28.15 -6.79
C VAL A 672 -1.60 28.20 -5.40
N ARG A 673 -2.56 29.11 -5.17
CA ARG A 673 -3.28 29.22 -3.89
C ARG A 673 -4.05 27.95 -3.56
N ALA A 674 -4.76 27.36 -4.53
CA ALA A 674 -5.49 26.11 -4.35
C ALA A 674 -4.53 24.97 -3.96
N ARG A 675 -3.38 24.83 -4.65
CA ARG A 675 -2.39 23.80 -4.30
C ARG A 675 -1.67 24.07 -2.99
N ALA A 676 -1.42 25.34 -2.65
CA ALA A 676 -0.87 25.71 -1.34
C ALA A 676 -1.86 25.38 -0.21
N ALA A 677 -3.15 25.66 -0.39
CA ALA A 677 -4.20 25.27 0.55
C ALA A 677 -4.26 23.75 0.72
N ASP A 678 -4.25 22.99 -0.39
CA ASP A 678 -4.21 21.53 -0.38
C ASP A 678 -3.00 20.98 0.40
N VAL A 679 -1.82 21.58 0.23
CA VAL A 679 -0.59 21.15 0.92
C VAL A 679 -0.68 21.42 2.43
N LEU A 680 -1.16 22.60 2.81
CA LEU A 680 -1.28 22.99 4.22
C LEU A 680 -2.52 22.39 4.90
N GLY A 681 -3.48 21.84 4.14
CA GLY A 681 -4.71 21.22 4.66
C GLY A 681 -5.84 22.19 4.96
N TYR A 682 -5.86 23.34 4.32
CA TYR A 682 -7.00 24.22 4.32
C TYR A 682 -8.09 23.72 3.37
N THR A 683 -9.32 23.87 3.74
CA THR A 683 -10.50 23.51 2.90
C THR A 683 -10.84 24.57 1.87
N ASP A 684 -10.37 25.80 2.07
CA ASP A 684 -10.62 26.95 1.20
C ASP A 684 -9.30 27.58 0.74
N ALA A 685 -9.15 27.75 -0.58
CA ALA A 685 -8.04 28.46 -1.18
C ALA A 685 -8.03 29.96 -0.80
N GLY A 686 -9.17 30.51 -0.42
CA GLY A 686 -9.33 31.88 0.09
C GLY A 686 -8.49 32.15 1.36
N ALA A 687 -8.19 31.11 2.14
CA ALA A 687 -7.33 31.22 3.34
C ALA A 687 -5.86 31.54 3.03
N ILE A 688 -5.43 31.36 1.77
CA ILE A 688 -4.06 31.65 1.32
C ILE A 688 -4.02 33.06 0.72
N ASP A 689 -3.38 33.97 1.43
CA ASP A 689 -3.09 35.31 0.91
C ASP A 689 -2.07 35.22 -0.25
N PRO A 690 -2.36 35.74 -1.45
CA PRO A 690 -1.50 35.61 -2.62
C PRO A 690 -0.15 36.33 -2.49
N GLU A 691 -0.05 37.36 -1.65
CA GLU A 691 1.18 38.15 -1.45
C GLU A 691 1.99 37.69 -0.24
N ARG A 692 1.41 36.88 0.64
CA ARG A 692 2.07 36.44 1.86
C ARG A 692 3.14 35.40 1.57
N ALA A 693 4.29 35.55 2.26
CA ALA A 693 5.40 34.62 2.07
C ALA A 693 5.03 33.20 2.52
N PHE A 694 5.43 32.18 1.76
CA PHE A 694 5.16 30.76 2.07
C PHE A 694 5.69 30.35 3.46
N LYS A 695 6.84 30.90 3.87
CA LYS A 695 7.40 30.67 5.22
C LYS A 695 6.44 31.13 6.33
N GLU A 696 5.78 32.27 6.14
CA GLU A 696 4.79 32.81 7.09
C GLU A 696 3.46 32.05 7.04
N LEU A 697 3.17 31.40 5.92
CA LEU A 697 2.02 30.49 5.78
C LEU A 697 2.27 29.12 6.42
N GLY A 698 3.51 28.86 6.90
CA GLY A 698 3.88 27.61 7.54
C GLY A 698 4.48 26.55 6.60
N PHE A 699 5.00 26.97 5.46
CA PHE A 699 5.75 26.06 4.59
C PHE A 699 7.12 25.75 5.15
N ASP A 700 7.45 24.47 5.19
CA ASP A 700 8.77 23.91 5.39
C ASP A 700 9.33 23.33 4.05
N SER A 701 10.53 22.77 4.10
CA SER A 701 11.16 22.19 2.92
C SER A 701 10.36 21.05 2.28
N LEU A 702 9.62 20.27 3.07
CA LEU A 702 8.83 19.13 2.56
C LEU A 702 7.53 19.60 1.90
N THR A 703 6.84 20.55 2.50
CA THR A 703 5.65 21.17 1.93
C THR A 703 5.98 21.95 0.67
N ALA A 704 7.16 22.54 0.60
CA ALA A 704 7.69 23.19 -0.61
C ALA A 704 7.86 22.18 -1.77
N VAL A 705 8.43 21.00 -1.48
CA VAL A 705 8.56 19.90 -2.46
C VAL A 705 7.19 19.36 -2.90
N ASP A 706 6.22 19.21 -1.99
CA ASP A 706 4.86 18.77 -2.33
C ASP A 706 4.16 19.78 -3.25
N LEU A 707 4.23 21.07 -2.92
CA LEU A 707 3.68 22.14 -3.76
C LEU A 707 4.28 22.12 -5.16
N ARG A 708 5.62 22.08 -5.25
CA ARG A 708 6.32 22.01 -6.55
C ARG A 708 5.89 20.80 -7.37
N ASN A 709 5.81 19.61 -6.77
CA ASN A 709 5.43 18.39 -7.46
C ASN A 709 3.98 18.44 -7.99
N ARG A 710 3.06 19.03 -7.23
CA ARG A 710 1.67 19.27 -7.69
C ARG A 710 1.60 20.25 -8.85
N LEU A 711 2.34 21.34 -8.76
CA LEU A 711 2.42 22.31 -9.85
C LEU A 711 3.05 21.70 -11.11
N ASN A 712 4.11 20.89 -10.97
CA ASN A 712 4.71 20.15 -12.09
C ASN A 712 3.69 19.22 -12.77
N ALA A 713 2.90 18.47 -11.99
CA ALA A 713 1.90 17.55 -12.53
C ALA A 713 0.79 18.27 -13.32
N GLU A 714 0.41 19.49 -12.92
CA GLU A 714 -0.68 20.23 -13.56
C GLU A 714 -0.22 21.10 -14.73
N THR A 715 0.97 21.70 -14.60
CA THR A 715 1.50 22.60 -15.63
C THR A 715 2.26 21.87 -16.73
N GLY A 716 2.73 20.63 -16.44
CA GLY A 716 3.66 19.89 -17.29
C GLY A 716 5.06 20.49 -17.31
N LEU A 717 5.34 21.49 -16.46
CA LEU A 717 6.66 22.09 -16.31
C LEU A 717 7.51 21.29 -15.35
N ARG A 718 8.82 21.49 -15.41
CA ARG A 718 9.79 21.05 -14.40
C ARG A 718 10.30 22.27 -13.64
N LEU A 719 9.68 22.50 -12.49
CA LEU A 719 10.00 23.63 -11.63
C LEU A 719 11.19 23.29 -10.73
N PRO A 720 12.07 24.26 -10.42
CA PRO A 720 13.26 24.03 -9.60
C PRO A 720 12.91 23.63 -8.16
N ALA A 721 13.82 22.93 -7.50
CA ALA A 721 13.64 22.54 -6.09
C ALA A 721 13.55 23.75 -5.15
N THR A 722 14.18 24.85 -5.53
CA THR A 722 14.21 26.11 -4.78
C THR A 722 13.01 27.02 -5.05
N LEU A 723 12.02 26.58 -5.85
CA LEU A 723 10.89 27.39 -6.31
C LEU A 723 10.26 28.28 -5.23
N VAL A 724 9.95 27.72 -4.08
CA VAL A 724 9.26 28.42 -2.97
C VAL A 724 10.20 29.39 -2.23
N PHE A 725 11.51 29.15 -2.30
CA PHE A 725 12.52 30.00 -1.71
C PHE A 725 12.90 31.18 -2.61
N ASP A 726 13.03 30.93 -3.92
CA ASP A 726 13.35 31.94 -4.93
C ASP A 726 12.15 32.82 -5.27
N HIS A 727 10.94 32.26 -5.15
CA HIS A 727 9.65 32.92 -5.41
C HIS A 727 8.77 32.82 -4.16
N PRO A 728 8.95 33.71 -3.17
CA PRO A 728 8.47 33.48 -1.82
C PRO A 728 6.95 33.62 -1.62
N SER A 729 6.18 34.07 -2.60
CA SER A 729 4.71 34.18 -2.48
C SER A 729 3.96 33.46 -3.62
N PRO A 730 2.67 33.12 -3.44
CA PRO A 730 1.84 32.56 -4.50
C PRO A 730 1.85 33.36 -5.79
N THR A 731 1.80 34.70 -5.72
CA THR A 731 1.89 35.59 -6.89
C THR A 731 3.25 35.49 -7.58
N ALA A 732 4.35 35.44 -6.81
CA ALA A 732 5.70 35.32 -7.38
C ALA A 732 5.88 33.97 -8.11
N VAL A 733 5.38 32.86 -7.54
CA VAL A 733 5.38 31.54 -8.19
C VAL A 733 4.51 31.56 -9.46
N ALA A 734 3.33 32.16 -9.41
CA ALA A 734 2.44 32.25 -10.57
C ALA A 734 3.08 33.05 -11.73
N ALA A 735 3.75 34.14 -11.41
CA ALA A 735 4.48 34.94 -12.39
C ALA A 735 5.63 34.14 -13.04
N PHE A 736 6.39 33.41 -12.24
CA PHE A 736 7.45 32.52 -12.72
C PHE A 736 6.92 31.40 -13.63
N VAL A 737 5.82 30.77 -13.25
CA VAL A 737 5.15 29.73 -14.05
C VAL A 737 4.61 30.32 -15.35
N ALA A 738 4.00 31.51 -15.29
CA ALA A 738 3.50 32.21 -16.47
C ALA A 738 4.61 32.48 -17.50
N ALA A 739 5.77 32.94 -17.03
CA ALA A 739 6.94 33.19 -17.87
C ALA A 739 7.46 31.91 -18.55
N ARG A 740 7.39 30.75 -17.88
CA ARG A 740 7.81 29.45 -18.43
C ARG A 740 6.76 28.76 -19.33
N LEU A 741 5.50 29.17 -19.22
CA LEU A 741 4.41 28.71 -20.11
C LEU A 741 4.21 29.59 -21.32
N ALA A 742 4.84 30.78 -21.35
CA ALA A 742 4.84 31.65 -22.53
C ALA A 742 5.49 30.91 -23.73
N PRO A 743 4.98 31.08 -24.98
CA PRO A 743 5.47 30.39 -26.16
C PRO A 743 6.92 30.76 -26.50
#